data_af6d8dc91b0e195eebabc41496ad4def
#
_entry.id   af6d8dc91b0e195eebabc41496ad4def
#
_cell.length_a   1.000
_cell.length_b   1.000
_cell.length_c   1.000
_cell.angle_alpha   90.00
_cell.angle_beta   90.00
_cell.angle_gamma   90.00
#
_symmetry.space_group_name_H-M   'P 1'
#
loop_
_entity.id
_entity.type
_entity.pdbx_description
1 polymer ?
#
loop_
_entity_poly.entity_id
_entity_poly.type
_entity_poly.pdbx_seq_one_letter_code
_entity_poly.pdbx_strand_id
1 'polypeptide(L)'
;MKVSSLLSAAALLAASSFLFFSCSKSEHALLSDRGNAKPSGLQEQRPYTQDEIDKAIYIPGSMIVKLTPEAADAMEKGSALLSSVSESLGVKHAERLFPDAGEYEPLHRKCGLHQYYIVDFDSALPLAKAQEILGSLDGVEASEKRNIICRSASTNDPGYAYLWEYSGRYSINVEDAWKYTTGDPSVVVCVVDGGINLKHEDLAWNCGSVNWNFVRNSSNIIPEDHGCHVAGTIAGVRNNGKGLAGIAGGDYAAGKKGVTLMSAQVFQGNSTASSFQNAIVWGADNGAIISQNSWGNDYDFNHDDVLSAYEKDYALRDRISSSMAAAIDYFIAYAGCDKDGNQKPGSPMKGGLVVFAAGNYGIANGVPASYAPVIAVGASGMTGRLSSFSNYGSWVDICAPGESIYSCVASGSYGRLQGTSMACPHVSGALALLLSQFGGEGFTNENLKEVLLEGANASLINYNGKAMGPYLDVMGSMRYGLSKYGRENNNPPVIETSYTGDFKFRQWESVSIPFTVSDPDGDNVEVTTDFEGRAKLVRGSKDPDVYNFEILCELVSDFTPKKAKITATDVYGGTAEYEFAYQVIENRPPVVSEPINDVVLSGDGKMSAYLDGVFSDPDDEPLEYSAKISPDGVADVSISGDGKLVVAKKQNGLAVITVTAKDRLGAKISTDFKIVARDESYAVDYYPNPVRDFLNVRPGSTAVVDVMVKIASTSGSVILEKKVSCNVFDPARIDMSAFAPGEYKLGLTVGADKYDYVIVKR
;
A
#
# COMPACT_ATOMS: atom_id res chain seq x y z
N MET A 1 -7.08 -1.04 -51.19
CA MET A 1 -8.02 -0.70 -50.13
C MET A 1 -7.62 -1.40 -48.83
N LYS A 2 -7.48 -0.65 -47.75
CA LYS A 2 -7.13 -1.07 -46.37
C LYS A 2 -5.69 -1.48 -46.10
N VAL A 3 -4.86 -0.47 -45.88
CA VAL A 3 -3.69 -0.52 -45.00
C VAL A 3 -3.75 0.80 -44.22
N SER A 4 -4.30 0.83 -43.02
CA SER A 4 -4.19 1.92 -42.04
C SER A 4 -4.89 1.50 -40.73
N SER A 5 -4.21 0.72 -39.89
CA SER A 5 -4.61 0.52 -38.49
C SER A 5 -3.54 -0.21 -37.62
N LEU A 6 -2.27 0.15 -37.77
CA LEU A 6 -1.18 -0.44 -36.98
C LEU A 6 -0.12 0.57 -36.52
N LEU A 7 -0.47 1.85 -36.41
CA LEU A 7 0.46 2.92 -35.96
C LEU A 7 -0.07 3.76 -34.77
N SER A 8 -1.08 3.29 -34.04
CA SER A 8 -1.65 4.03 -32.89
C SER A 8 -1.40 3.40 -31.52
N ALA A 9 -0.71 2.25 -31.42
CA ALA A 9 -0.44 1.60 -30.14
C ALA A 9 0.98 1.85 -29.57
N ALA A 10 1.89 2.41 -30.36
CA ALA A 10 3.26 2.70 -29.90
C ALA A 10 3.47 4.15 -29.44
N ALA A 11 2.48 5.04 -29.62
CA ALA A 11 2.57 6.45 -29.23
C ALA A 11 1.95 6.77 -27.86
N LEU A 12 1.28 5.80 -27.21
CA LEU A 12 0.64 6.02 -25.90
C LEU A 12 1.51 5.57 -24.69
N LEU A 13 2.64 4.90 -24.91
CA LEU A 13 3.55 4.49 -23.82
C LEU A 13 4.75 5.41 -23.64
N ALA A 14 4.93 6.44 -24.48
CA ALA A 14 5.99 7.43 -24.33
C ALA A 14 5.47 8.78 -23.79
N ALA A 15 4.16 8.96 -23.58
CA ALA A 15 3.56 10.22 -23.11
C ALA A 15 3.29 10.26 -21.59
N SER A 16 3.51 9.17 -20.84
CA SER A 16 3.29 9.14 -19.39
C SER A 16 4.50 9.54 -18.55
N SER A 17 5.66 9.86 -19.18
CA SER A 17 6.87 10.25 -18.44
C SER A 17 7.22 11.75 -18.54
N PHE A 18 6.39 12.60 -19.19
CA PHE A 18 6.70 14.00 -19.40
C PHE A 18 5.60 15.00 -19.01
N LEU A 19 4.62 14.59 -18.18
CA LEU A 19 3.51 15.47 -17.77
C LEU A 19 3.64 16.04 -16.35
N PHE A 20 4.84 16.03 -15.76
CA PHE A 20 5.08 16.63 -14.43
C PHE A 20 5.81 17.99 -14.46
N PHE A 21 6.03 18.61 -15.63
CA PHE A 21 6.77 19.89 -15.70
C PHE A 21 6.08 21.01 -16.45
N SER A 22 4.76 20.99 -16.62
CA SER A 22 4.07 22.05 -17.39
C SER A 22 2.83 22.65 -16.73
N CYS A 23 2.67 22.57 -15.40
CA CYS A 23 1.55 23.19 -14.70
C CYS A 23 1.90 24.45 -13.88
N SER A 24 3.10 25.01 -14.03
CA SER A 24 3.53 26.18 -13.26
C SER A 24 3.45 27.52 -13.99
N LYS A 25 2.89 27.58 -15.20
CA LYS A 25 2.82 28.86 -15.97
C LYS A 25 1.42 29.31 -16.40
N SER A 26 0.37 28.55 -16.16
CA SER A 26 -1.01 28.96 -16.56
C SER A 26 -1.90 29.43 -15.40
N GLU A 27 -1.52 29.23 -14.15
CA GLU A 27 -2.30 29.74 -13.01
C GLU A 27 -2.00 31.18 -12.62
N HIS A 28 -0.87 31.73 -13.03
CA HIS A 28 -0.55 33.15 -12.80
C HIS A 28 -1.30 34.14 -13.72
N ALA A 29 -2.00 33.66 -14.76
CA ALA A 29 -2.67 34.55 -15.73
C ALA A 29 -4.14 34.85 -15.42
N LEU A 30 -4.76 34.18 -14.44
CA LEU A 30 -6.16 34.39 -14.09
C LEU A 30 -6.42 35.22 -12.81
N LEU A 31 -5.36 35.58 -12.09
CA LEU A 31 -5.45 36.36 -10.84
C LEU A 31 -4.97 37.82 -10.99
N SER A 32 -4.54 38.28 -12.20
CA SER A 32 -3.91 39.60 -12.36
C SER A 32 -4.85 40.74 -12.73
N ASP A 33 -6.18 40.54 -12.81
CA ASP A 33 -7.05 41.61 -13.30
C ASP A 33 -8.35 41.83 -12.47
N ARG A 34 -8.24 41.78 -11.14
CA ARG A 34 -9.19 42.48 -10.25
C ARG A 34 -8.39 43.00 -9.05
N GLY A 35 -8.12 44.33 -9.07
CA GLY A 35 -7.49 45.01 -7.95
C GLY A 35 -8.24 44.74 -6.66
N ASN A 36 -7.53 44.12 -5.69
CA ASN A 36 -8.17 43.79 -4.42
C ASN A 36 -7.20 43.58 -3.29
N ALA A 37 -7.58 44.10 -2.16
CA ALA A 37 -7.00 43.73 -0.88
C ALA A 37 -7.06 42.19 -0.70
N LYS A 38 -5.92 41.56 -0.50
CA LYS A 38 -5.81 40.16 -0.05
C LYS A 38 -6.50 40.05 1.31
N PRO A 39 -7.27 38.95 1.60
CA PRO A 39 -7.72 38.66 2.95
C PRO A 39 -6.52 38.61 3.88
N SER A 40 -6.54 39.33 4.99
CA SER A 40 -5.49 39.29 6.00
C SER A 40 -5.29 37.84 6.47
N GLY A 41 -4.11 37.27 6.21
CA GLY A 41 -3.75 35.90 6.65
C GLY A 41 -3.37 34.91 5.55
N LEU A 42 -3.49 35.26 4.25
CA LEU A 42 -3.01 34.41 3.16
C LEU A 42 -1.56 34.81 2.79
N GLN A 43 -0.58 34.18 3.40
CA GLN A 43 0.79 34.23 2.87
C GLN A 43 0.91 33.37 1.62
N GLU A 44 1.56 33.87 0.54
CA GLU A 44 1.92 33.03 -0.59
C GLU A 44 2.80 31.88 -0.10
N GLN A 45 2.44 30.67 -0.50
CA GLN A 45 3.21 29.48 -0.14
C GLN A 45 4.62 29.59 -0.74
N ARG A 46 5.64 29.56 0.11
CA ARG A 46 6.96 29.15 -0.32
C ARG A 46 6.85 27.69 -0.82
N PRO A 47 7.26 27.40 -2.06
CA PRO A 47 7.30 26.00 -2.52
C PRO A 47 8.13 25.17 -1.53
N TYR A 48 7.64 23.97 -1.19
CA TYR A 48 8.44 23.02 -0.43
C TYR A 48 9.75 22.74 -1.15
N THR A 49 10.85 22.72 -0.44
CA THR A 49 12.11 22.22 -0.96
C THR A 49 12.01 20.71 -1.20
N GLN A 50 12.82 20.19 -2.12
CA GLN A 50 12.87 18.75 -2.38
C GLN A 50 13.20 17.94 -1.11
N ASP A 51 14.05 18.48 -0.23
CA ASP A 51 14.40 17.86 1.05
C ASP A 51 13.20 17.76 2.02
N GLU A 52 12.35 18.77 2.05
CA GLU A 52 11.12 18.75 2.86
C GLU A 52 10.11 17.73 2.33
N ILE A 53 9.97 17.62 1.01
CA ILE A 53 9.14 16.61 0.36
C ILE A 53 9.69 15.21 0.64
N ASP A 54 11.00 15.03 0.48
CA ASP A 54 11.67 13.76 0.70
C ASP A 54 11.47 13.26 2.15
N LYS A 55 11.59 14.13 3.15
CA LYS A 55 11.37 13.79 4.57
C LYS A 55 9.93 13.41 4.90
N ALA A 56 8.97 13.86 4.11
CA ALA A 56 7.55 13.53 4.28
C ALA A 56 7.18 12.18 3.64
N ILE A 57 7.85 11.78 2.55
CA ILE A 57 7.51 10.61 1.73
C ILE A 57 8.44 9.43 2.02
N TYR A 58 9.70 9.69 2.38
CA TYR A 58 10.73 8.67 2.58
C TYR A 58 11.24 8.66 4.02
N ILE A 59 11.81 7.51 4.42
CA ILE A 59 12.42 7.36 5.76
C ILE A 59 13.69 8.20 5.83
N PRO A 60 13.76 9.26 6.67
CA PRO A 60 14.94 10.09 6.80
C PRO A 60 16.12 9.29 7.34
N GLY A 61 17.31 9.50 6.76
CA GLY A 61 18.53 8.83 7.22
C GLY A 61 18.62 7.35 6.88
N SER A 62 17.86 6.87 5.89
CA SER A 62 17.90 5.47 5.47
C SER A 62 17.70 5.34 3.96
N MET A 63 18.52 4.51 3.32
CA MET A 63 18.42 4.20 1.88
C MET A 63 18.65 2.71 1.63
N ILE A 64 18.11 2.22 0.51
CA ILE A 64 18.48 0.91 -0.03
C ILE A 64 19.59 1.13 -1.06
N VAL A 65 20.65 0.34 -0.97
CA VAL A 65 21.79 0.38 -1.87
C VAL A 65 21.94 -0.97 -2.54
N LYS A 66 22.02 -0.98 -3.86
CA LYS A 66 22.37 -2.17 -4.63
C LYS A 66 23.86 -2.14 -4.92
N LEU A 67 24.58 -3.13 -4.46
CA LEU A 67 26.02 -3.32 -4.68
C LEU A 67 26.26 -4.17 -5.94
N THR A 68 27.48 -4.06 -6.52
CA THR A 68 27.95 -5.06 -7.47
C THR A 68 28.10 -6.43 -6.76
N PRO A 69 28.06 -7.56 -7.49
CA PRO A 69 28.26 -8.89 -6.86
C PRO A 69 29.55 -8.97 -6.05
N GLU A 70 30.64 -8.43 -6.59
CA GLU A 70 31.96 -8.42 -5.93
C GLU A 70 31.98 -7.58 -4.64
N ALA A 71 31.31 -6.43 -4.68
CA ALA A 71 31.19 -5.54 -3.52
C ALA A 71 30.30 -6.14 -2.43
N ALA A 72 29.21 -6.81 -2.81
CA ALA A 72 28.34 -7.53 -1.88
C ALA A 72 29.07 -8.68 -1.18
N ASP A 73 29.80 -9.50 -1.95
CA ASP A 73 30.64 -10.57 -1.40
C ASP A 73 31.76 -10.05 -0.48
N ALA A 74 32.27 -8.88 -0.79
CA ALA A 74 33.26 -8.22 0.06
C ALA A 74 32.64 -7.71 1.38
N MET A 75 31.44 -7.13 1.31
CA MET A 75 30.70 -6.67 2.49
C MET A 75 30.39 -7.81 3.47
N GLU A 76 29.98 -8.98 2.98
CA GLU A 76 29.75 -10.18 3.79
C GLU A 76 31.04 -10.67 4.50
N LYS A 77 32.19 -10.43 3.90
CA LYS A 77 33.51 -10.77 4.48
C LYS A 77 34.07 -9.66 5.38
N GLY A 78 33.27 -8.63 5.70
CA GLY A 78 33.65 -7.54 6.58
C GLY A 78 34.42 -6.40 5.88
N SER A 79 34.18 -6.20 4.58
CA SER A 79 34.75 -5.07 3.84
C SER A 79 34.36 -3.72 4.43
N ALA A 80 35.32 -2.81 4.41
CA ALA A 80 35.15 -1.42 4.82
C ALA A 80 34.58 -0.50 3.71
N LEU A 81 33.82 -1.03 2.74
CA LEU A 81 33.30 -0.26 1.60
C LEU A 81 32.62 1.05 2.02
N LEU A 82 31.77 1.00 3.03
CA LEU A 82 31.05 2.18 3.54
C LEU A 82 31.89 3.06 4.48
N SER A 83 33.05 2.58 4.95
CA SER A 83 33.89 3.36 5.85
C SER A 83 34.54 4.57 5.17
N SER A 84 34.76 4.50 3.86
CA SER A 84 35.29 5.64 3.08
C SER A 84 34.35 6.86 3.04
N VAL A 85 33.06 6.66 3.27
CA VAL A 85 32.02 7.71 3.32
C VAL A 85 31.38 7.82 4.70
N SER A 86 31.85 7.06 5.68
CA SER A 86 31.28 7.04 7.03
C SER A 86 31.30 8.43 7.68
N GLU A 87 32.35 9.23 7.44
CA GLU A 87 32.50 10.57 7.99
C GLU A 87 31.55 11.57 7.32
N SER A 88 31.33 11.46 6.01
CA SER A 88 30.46 12.36 5.23
C SER A 88 28.98 12.00 5.28
N LEU A 89 28.66 10.70 5.44
CA LEU A 89 27.30 10.19 5.56
C LEU A 89 26.84 10.07 7.02
N GLY A 90 27.76 9.88 7.97
CA GLY A 90 27.43 9.53 9.35
C GLY A 90 26.77 8.13 9.41
N VAL A 91 27.37 7.14 8.72
CA VAL A 91 26.82 5.76 8.68
C VAL A 91 26.74 5.18 10.10
N LYS A 92 25.53 4.75 10.47
CA LYS A 92 25.21 4.17 11.77
C LYS A 92 25.08 2.65 11.71
N HIS A 93 24.50 2.15 10.62
CA HIS A 93 24.22 0.74 10.43
C HIS A 93 24.15 0.40 8.95
N ALA A 94 24.53 -0.84 8.60
CA ALA A 94 24.31 -1.39 7.27
C ALA A 94 24.03 -2.90 7.40
N GLU A 95 22.93 -3.35 6.81
CA GLU A 95 22.53 -4.77 6.82
C GLU A 95 21.94 -5.18 5.49
N ARG A 96 21.92 -6.48 5.19
CA ARG A 96 21.26 -7.00 4.00
C ARG A 96 19.76 -6.72 4.06
N LEU A 97 19.19 -6.18 2.99
CA LEU A 97 17.72 -6.01 2.83
C LEU A 97 17.02 -7.39 2.83
N PHE A 98 17.64 -8.36 2.17
CA PHE A 98 17.20 -9.76 2.15
C PHE A 98 18.20 -10.57 2.99
N PRO A 99 17.84 -11.00 4.21
CA PRO A 99 18.69 -11.80 5.07
C PRO A 99 19.18 -13.07 4.41
N ASP A 100 20.22 -13.69 4.96
CA ASP A 100 20.69 -15.00 4.51
C ASP A 100 19.55 -16.03 4.61
N ALA A 101 19.24 -16.67 3.50
CA ALA A 101 18.13 -17.60 3.35
C ALA A 101 18.52 -19.06 3.59
N GLY A 102 19.68 -19.33 4.16
CA GLY A 102 20.17 -20.68 4.47
C GLY A 102 20.24 -21.55 3.22
N GLU A 103 19.46 -22.62 3.16
CA GLU A 103 19.44 -23.53 2.00
C GLU A 103 19.00 -22.86 0.68
N TYR A 104 18.24 -21.76 0.73
CA TYR A 104 17.79 -21.00 -0.45
C TYR A 104 18.78 -19.90 -0.86
N GLU A 105 19.84 -19.67 -0.12
CA GLU A 105 20.83 -18.62 -0.45
C GLU A 105 21.39 -18.73 -1.89
N PRO A 106 21.63 -19.92 -2.47
CA PRO A 106 22.01 -20.02 -3.87
C PRO A 106 21.01 -19.44 -4.85
N LEU A 107 19.70 -19.49 -4.55
CA LEU A 107 18.64 -18.86 -5.35
C LEU A 107 18.61 -17.34 -5.16
N HIS A 108 18.77 -16.87 -3.90
CA HIS A 108 18.91 -15.45 -3.62
C HIS A 108 20.09 -14.84 -4.38
N ARG A 109 21.23 -15.52 -4.39
CA ARG A 109 22.42 -15.09 -5.15
C ARG A 109 22.17 -15.10 -6.65
N LYS A 110 21.53 -16.13 -7.19
CA LYS A 110 21.17 -16.21 -8.62
C LYS A 110 20.26 -15.05 -9.06
N CYS A 111 19.37 -14.59 -8.18
CA CYS A 111 18.47 -13.46 -8.42
C CYS A 111 19.09 -12.11 -8.04
N GLY A 112 20.30 -12.07 -7.50
CA GLY A 112 20.97 -10.84 -7.07
C GLY A 112 20.43 -10.24 -5.76
N LEU A 113 19.61 -10.97 -4.99
CA LEU A 113 19.01 -10.44 -3.75
C LEU A 113 20.05 -10.12 -2.68
N HIS A 114 21.16 -10.87 -2.62
CA HIS A 114 22.30 -10.64 -1.72
C HIS A 114 23.02 -9.30 -1.94
N GLN A 115 22.76 -8.64 -3.06
CA GLN A 115 23.38 -7.35 -3.42
C GLN A 115 22.70 -6.14 -2.76
N TYR A 116 21.52 -6.30 -2.18
CA TYR A 116 20.73 -5.19 -1.64
C TYR A 116 20.98 -5.03 -0.14
N TYR A 117 21.34 -3.81 0.26
CA TYR A 117 21.63 -3.44 1.64
C TYR A 117 20.79 -2.24 2.07
N ILE A 118 20.31 -2.26 3.31
CA ILE A 118 19.82 -1.09 4.00
C ILE A 118 21.02 -0.38 4.61
N VAL A 119 21.15 0.91 4.36
CA VAL A 119 22.19 1.75 4.96
C VAL A 119 21.52 2.87 5.73
N ASP A 120 21.72 2.87 7.05
CA ASP A 120 21.24 3.92 7.95
C ASP A 120 22.37 4.89 8.28
N PHE A 121 22.06 6.20 8.21
CA PHE A 121 23.02 7.27 8.36
C PHE A 121 22.43 8.47 9.13
N ASP A 122 23.11 9.60 9.18
CA ASP A 122 22.60 10.78 9.88
C ASP A 122 21.32 11.32 9.22
N SER A 123 20.21 11.28 9.95
CA SER A 123 18.90 11.75 9.48
C SER A 123 18.81 13.26 9.23
N ALA A 124 19.82 14.04 9.68
CA ALA A 124 19.93 15.46 9.36
C ALA A 124 20.46 15.70 7.92
N LEU A 125 21.11 14.69 7.32
CA LEU A 125 21.62 14.79 5.95
C LEU A 125 20.46 14.65 4.96
N PRO A 126 20.30 15.58 3.99
CA PRO A 126 19.30 15.45 2.93
C PRO A 126 19.47 14.17 2.11
N LEU A 127 18.38 13.45 1.84
CA LEU A 127 18.41 12.19 1.10
C LEU A 127 19.02 12.30 -0.30
N ALA A 128 18.77 13.42 -0.99
CA ALA A 128 19.39 13.70 -2.29
C ALA A 128 20.93 13.76 -2.20
N LYS A 129 21.46 14.35 -1.11
CA LYS A 129 22.91 14.42 -0.89
C LYS A 129 23.49 13.07 -0.51
N ALA A 130 22.78 12.30 0.32
CA ALA A 130 23.16 10.93 0.65
C ALA A 130 23.19 10.04 -0.61
N GLN A 131 22.23 10.20 -1.51
CA GLN A 131 22.15 9.48 -2.77
C GLN A 131 23.34 9.80 -3.69
N GLU A 132 23.73 11.06 -3.77
CA GLU A 132 24.93 11.50 -4.52
C GLU A 132 26.21 10.86 -3.96
N ILE A 133 26.40 10.87 -2.64
CA ILE A 133 27.55 10.29 -1.97
C ILE A 133 27.60 8.76 -2.19
N LEU A 134 26.50 8.06 -1.96
CA LEU A 134 26.42 6.60 -2.17
C LEU A 134 26.64 6.21 -3.62
N GLY A 135 26.06 6.96 -4.56
CA GLY A 135 26.23 6.74 -6.00
C GLY A 135 27.64 7.03 -6.54
N SER A 136 28.49 7.75 -5.77
CA SER A 136 29.89 8.00 -6.12
C SER A 136 30.85 6.88 -5.69
N LEU A 137 30.36 5.89 -4.90
CA LEU A 137 31.18 4.78 -4.43
C LEU A 137 31.39 3.73 -5.50
N ASP A 138 32.66 3.36 -5.71
CA ASP A 138 32.99 2.21 -6.54
C ASP A 138 32.42 0.92 -5.89
N GLY A 139 31.68 0.15 -6.67
CA GLY A 139 30.94 -1.02 -6.18
C GLY A 139 29.47 -0.77 -5.81
N VAL A 140 28.95 0.45 -5.94
CA VAL A 140 27.50 0.76 -5.86
C VAL A 140 26.90 0.84 -7.26
N GLU A 141 25.96 -0.05 -7.57
CA GLU A 141 25.23 -0.03 -8.85
C GLU A 141 24.06 0.96 -8.85
N ALA A 142 23.33 1.03 -7.75
CA ALA A 142 22.17 1.90 -7.59
C ALA A 142 21.91 2.22 -6.11
N SER A 143 21.22 3.32 -5.88
CA SER A 143 20.69 3.66 -4.57
C SER A 143 19.28 4.22 -4.71
N GLU A 144 18.38 3.83 -3.81
CA GLU A 144 16.97 4.24 -3.80
C GLU A 144 16.53 4.68 -2.41
N LYS A 145 15.63 5.65 -2.38
CA LYS A 145 15.05 6.16 -1.14
C LYS A 145 14.05 5.13 -0.60
N ARG A 146 14.03 4.91 0.70
CA ARG A 146 13.05 4.02 1.36
C ARG A 146 11.73 4.72 1.56
N ASN A 147 10.67 4.24 0.90
CA ASN A 147 9.33 4.77 1.06
C ASN A 147 8.81 4.54 2.49
N ILE A 148 8.08 5.52 3.03
CA ILE A 148 7.17 5.31 4.14
C ILE A 148 5.98 4.55 3.57
N ILE A 149 5.87 3.26 3.88
CA ILE A 149 4.78 2.41 3.39
C ILE A 149 3.59 2.59 4.35
N CYS A 150 2.51 3.17 3.84
CA CYS A 150 1.23 3.26 4.53
C CYS A 150 0.32 2.09 4.12
N ARG A 151 -0.63 1.73 4.98
CA ARG A 151 -1.70 0.80 4.61
C ARG A 151 -2.50 1.37 3.43
N SER A 152 -3.19 0.53 2.68
CA SER A 152 -4.11 0.97 1.61
C SER A 152 -5.07 2.03 2.14
N ALA A 153 -5.37 3.05 1.31
CA ALA A 153 -6.27 4.15 1.68
C ALA A 153 -7.59 3.62 2.29
N SER A 154 -7.98 4.19 3.41
CA SER A 154 -9.21 3.82 4.12
C SER A 154 -10.48 4.39 3.45
N THR A 155 -10.34 5.03 2.30
CA THR A 155 -11.41 5.71 1.55
C THR A 155 -11.20 5.59 0.04
N ASN A 156 -12.31 5.70 -0.73
CA ASN A 156 -12.29 5.66 -2.19
C ASN A 156 -12.19 7.06 -2.86
N ASP A 157 -11.97 8.12 -2.07
CA ASP A 157 -11.96 9.50 -2.53
C ASP A 157 -10.63 9.84 -3.22
N PRO A 158 -10.64 10.32 -4.49
CA PRO A 158 -9.41 10.50 -5.29
C PRO A 158 -8.41 11.51 -4.68
N GLY A 159 -8.90 12.52 -3.97
CA GLY A 159 -8.08 13.53 -3.32
C GLY A 159 -7.45 13.09 -1.99
N TYR A 160 -7.79 11.89 -1.50
CA TYR A 160 -7.24 11.36 -0.26
C TYR A 160 -5.71 11.31 -0.25
N ALA A 161 -5.09 10.97 -1.37
CA ALA A 161 -3.64 10.96 -1.52
C ALA A 161 -2.96 12.35 -1.30
N TYR A 162 -3.74 13.42 -1.30
CA TYR A 162 -3.25 14.79 -1.05
C TYR A 162 -3.38 15.24 0.42
N LEU A 163 -4.00 14.40 1.28
CA LEU A 163 -4.21 14.67 2.71
C LEU A 163 -3.02 14.11 3.50
N TRP A 164 -1.89 14.81 3.46
CA TRP A 164 -0.65 14.39 4.13
C TRP A 164 -0.83 14.25 5.65
N GLU A 165 -1.76 15.00 6.20
CA GLU A 165 -2.10 15.04 7.62
C GLU A 165 -2.81 13.76 8.13
N TYR A 166 -3.28 12.89 7.23
CA TYR A 166 -3.97 11.65 7.61
C TYR A 166 -3.04 10.43 7.61
N SER A 167 -1.88 10.53 6.99
CA SER A 167 -0.93 9.43 6.88
C SER A 167 0.50 9.86 7.17
N GLY A 168 1.40 8.91 7.44
CA GLY A 168 2.79 9.17 7.69
C GLY A 168 3.12 9.57 9.13
N ARG A 169 4.35 10.06 9.33
CA ARG A 169 4.93 10.28 10.68
C ARG A 169 4.20 11.36 11.50
N TYR A 170 3.67 12.37 10.83
CA TYR A 170 3.03 13.53 11.46
C TYR A 170 1.52 13.50 11.24
N SER A 171 0.97 12.30 11.07
CA SER A 171 -0.47 12.06 10.98
C SER A 171 -1.18 12.45 12.28
N ILE A 172 -2.41 12.95 12.13
CA ILE A 172 -3.35 13.13 13.23
C ILE A 172 -4.06 11.82 13.62
N ASN A 173 -3.71 10.70 13.03
CA ASN A 173 -4.23 9.35 13.30
C ASN A 173 -5.75 9.21 13.17
N VAL A 174 -6.37 9.95 12.27
CA VAL A 174 -7.82 9.93 12.09
C VAL A 174 -8.35 8.65 11.48
N GLU A 175 -7.55 7.97 10.63
CA GLU A 175 -7.96 6.70 9.99
C GLU A 175 -8.29 5.60 11.01
N ASP A 176 -7.50 5.51 12.08
CA ASP A 176 -7.76 4.54 13.14
C ASP A 176 -9.00 4.92 13.97
N ALA A 177 -9.28 6.20 14.12
CA ALA A 177 -10.48 6.67 14.82
C ALA A 177 -11.77 6.41 14.00
N TRP A 178 -11.70 6.36 12.65
CA TRP A 178 -12.85 6.02 11.80
C TRP A 178 -13.34 4.57 11.95
N LYS A 179 -12.59 3.71 12.59
CA LYS A 179 -13.04 2.37 12.97
C LYS A 179 -14.16 2.41 14.04
N TYR A 180 -14.21 3.46 14.83
CA TYR A 180 -15.18 3.65 15.91
C TYR A 180 -16.39 4.48 15.45
N THR A 181 -16.16 5.61 14.83
CA THR A 181 -17.21 6.47 14.29
C THR A 181 -16.68 7.28 13.10
N THR A 182 -17.56 7.68 12.19
CA THR A 182 -17.23 8.57 11.06
C THR A 182 -17.95 9.92 11.15
N GLY A 183 -18.67 10.16 12.25
CA GLY A 183 -19.49 11.33 12.50
C GLY A 183 -20.97 10.98 12.69
N ASP A 184 -21.70 11.87 13.37
CA ASP A 184 -23.15 11.76 13.58
C ASP A 184 -23.85 13.08 13.21
N PRO A 185 -24.96 13.05 12.45
CA PRO A 185 -25.65 14.27 12.02
C PRO A 185 -26.30 15.10 13.13
N SER A 186 -26.43 14.54 14.35
CA SER A 186 -26.89 15.30 15.54
C SER A 186 -25.82 16.29 16.04
N VAL A 187 -24.53 16.05 15.69
CA VAL A 187 -23.42 16.95 15.97
C VAL A 187 -23.40 18.08 14.95
N VAL A 188 -23.72 19.29 15.35
CA VAL A 188 -23.77 20.45 14.46
C VAL A 188 -22.56 21.36 14.69
N VAL A 189 -21.78 21.61 13.62
CA VAL A 189 -20.65 22.53 13.61
C VAL A 189 -21.01 23.81 12.87
N CYS A 190 -21.05 24.93 13.58
CA CYS A 190 -21.27 26.26 13.00
C CYS A 190 -19.94 26.84 12.52
N VAL A 191 -19.80 26.96 11.20
CA VAL A 191 -18.65 27.60 10.54
C VAL A 191 -18.93 29.11 10.44
N VAL A 192 -18.32 29.88 11.33
CA VAL A 192 -18.40 31.35 11.37
C VAL A 192 -17.26 31.90 10.52
N ASP A 193 -17.49 32.07 9.22
CA ASP A 193 -16.42 32.30 8.22
C ASP A 193 -16.98 32.97 6.96
N GLY A 194 -16.32 32.85 5.82
CA GLY A 194 -16.90 33.03 4.51
C GLY A 194 -18.00 31.98 4.25
N GLY A 195 -18.81 32.20 3.21
CA GLY A 195 -19.94 31.30 2.93
C GLY A 195 -19.51 29.90 2.46
N ILE A 196 -20.16 28.87 2.94
CA ILE A 196 -20.00 27.49 2.45
C ILE A 196 -20.75 27.33 1.13
N ASN A 197 -20.16 26.64 0.15
CA ASN A 197 -20.89 26.18 -1.03
C ASN A 197 -21.78 24.99 -0.68
N LEU A 198 -23.03 25.27 -0.30
CA LEU A 198 -24.04 24.27 0.12
C LEU A 198 -24.41 23.26 -1.01
N LYS A 199 -23.90 23.47 -2.24
CA LYS A 199 -24.11 22.59 -3.40
C LYS A 199 -22.83 21.91 -3.86
N HIS A 200 -21.70 22.11 -3.16
CA HIS A 200 -20.47 21.45 -3.49
C HIS A 200 -20.64 19.94 -3.43
N GLU A 201 -20.17 19.20 -4.43
CA GLU A 201 -20.37 17.76 -4.54
C GLU A 201 -19.88 16.94 -3.35
N ASP A 202 -18.96 17.53 -2.58
CA ASP A 202 -18.30 16.92 -1.43
C ASP A 202 -18.71 17.52 -0.08
N LEU A 203 -19.66 18.47 -0.08
CA LEU A 203 -20.19 19.11 1.16
C LEU A 203 -21.70 18.97 1.28
N ALA A 204 -22.42 18.98 0.16
CA ALA A 204 -23.88 19.12 0.12
C ALA A 204 -24.62 18.09 0.99
N TRP A 205 -24.07 16.88 1.10
CA TRP A 205 -24.70 15.79 1.86
C TRP A 205 -24.67 16.02 3.37
N ASN A 206 -23.63 16.73 3.86
CA ASN A 206 -23.43 17.06 5.28
C ASN A 206 -23.88 18.50 5.63
N CYS A 207 -24.24 19.31 4.64
CA CYS A 207 -24.78 20.66 4.90
C CYS A 207 -26.17 20.61 5.52
N GLY A 208 -26.35 21.35 6.62
CA GLY A 208 -27.64 21.56 7.26
C GLY A 208 -28.53 22.57 6.51
N SER A 209 -29.80 22.60 6.83
CA SER A 209 -30.79 23.55 6.26
C SER A 209 -30.76 24.95 6.93
N VAL A 210 -30.17 25.07 8.12
CA VAL A 210 -30.10 26.31 8.89
C VAL A 210 -28.78 27.02 8.59
N ASN A 211 -28.86 28.12 7.85
CA ASN A 211 -27.68 28.89 7.43
C ASN A 211 -28.03 30.38 7.39
N TRP A 212 -27.09 31.27 7.68
CA TRP A 212 -27.34 32.70 7.69
C TRP A 212 -26.13 33.53 7.22
N ASN A 213 -26.38 34.50 6.36
CA ASN A 213 -25.41 35.48 5.89
C ASN A 213 -25.58 36.79 6.68
N PHE A 214 -24.68 37.02 7.65
CA PHE A 214 -24.70 38.20 8.49
C PHE A 214 -24.23 39.48 7.78
N VAL A 215 -23.52 39.38 6.69
CA VAL A 215 -23.13 40.54 5.88
C VAL A 215 -24.34 41.14 5.16
N ARG A 216 -25.28 40.28 4.67
CA ARG A 216 -26.45 40.69 3.94
C ARG A 216 -27.78 40.57 4.73
N ASN A 217 -27.68 40.07 5.95
CA ASN A 217 -28.85 39.77 6.79
C ASN A 217 -29.88 38.92 6.06
N SER A 218 -29.48 37.78 5.52
CA SER A 218 -30.33 36.91 4.70
C SER A 218 -29.91 35.43 4.84
N SER A 219 -30.79 34.50 4.46
CA SER A 219 -30.49 33.07 4.36
C SER A 219 -29.71 32.69 3.10
N ASN A 220 -29.45 33.63 2.18
CA ASN A 220 -28.73 33.35 0.95
C ASN A 220 -27.21 33.39 1.21
N ILE A 221 -26.57 32.23 1.26
CA ILE A 221 -25.13 32.08 1.42
C ILE A 221 -24.42 32.31 0.09
N ILE A 222 -23.39 33.14 0.11
CA ILE A 222 -22.51 33.37 -1.03
C ILE A 222 -21.21 32.62 -0.77
N PRO A 223 -20.88 31.57 -1.54
CA PRO A 223 -19.69 30.76 -1.30
C PRO A 223 -18.41 31.57 -1.39
N GLU A 224 -17.46 31.27 -0.48
CA GLU A 224 -16.10 31.76 -0.51
C GLU A 224 -15.11 30.62 -0.28
N ASP A 225 -13.90 30.73 -0.90
CA ASP A 225 -12.91 29.65 -0.87
C ASP A 225 -12.51 29.30 0.56
N HIS A 226 -12.30 30.29 1.42
CA HIS A 226 -11.87 30.08 2.80
C HIS A 226 -12.91 29.31 3.62
N GLY A 227 -14.16 29.72 3.61
CA GLY A 227 -15.23 29.02 4.34
C GLY A 227 -15.53 27.63 3.80
N CYS A 228 -15.44 27.44 2.46
CA CYS A 228 -15.56 26.11 1.84
C CYS A 228 -14.41 25.18 2.24
N HIS A 229 -13.19 25.73 2.32
CA HIS A 229 -11.98 24.97 2.66
C HIS A 229 -12.04 24.48 4.12
N VAL A 230 -12.39 25.35 5.04
CA VAL A 230 -12.64 25.04 6.44
C VAL A 230 -13.70 23.93 6.57
N ALA A 231 -14.85 24.09 5.88
CA ALA A 231 -15.94 23.11 5.92
C ALA A 231 -15.52 21.74 5.38
N GLY A 232 -14.73 21.69 4.29
CA GLY A 232 -14.22 20.45 3.70
C GLY A 232 -13.33 19.66 4.66
N THR A 233 -12.42 20.33 5.35
CA THR A 233 -11.56 19.70 6.38
C THR A 233 -12.38 19.08 7.52
N ILE A 234 -13.45 19.74 7.96
CA ILE A 234 -14.33 19.24 9.03
C ILE A 234 -15.12 18.01 8.53
N ALA A 235 -15.86 18.17 7.42
CA ALA A 235 -16.91 17.22 7.05
C ALA A 235 -17.07 17.05 5.52
N GLY A 236 -16.00 17.13 4.73
CA GLY A 236 -16.00 16.64 3.36
C GLY A 236 -16.46 15.18 3.32
N VAL A 237 -17.34 14.85 2.37
CA VAL A 237 -18.07 13.56 2.35
C VAL A 237 -17.12 12.41 2.04
N ARG A 238 -16.83 11.56 3.01
CA ARG A 238 -15.95 10.41 2.85
C ARG A 238 -16.62 9.26 2.09
N ASN A 239 -15.85 8.50 1.32
CA ASN A 239 -16.28 7.31 0.56
C ASN A 239 -17.37 7.58 -0.49
N ASN A 240 -17.42 8.78 -1.07
CA ASN A 240 -18.33 9.11 -2.13
C ASN A 240 -17.73 8.98 -3.55
N GLY A 241 -16.43 8.59 -3.64
CA GLY A 241 -15.68 8.47 -4.89
C GLY A 241 -15.30 9.82 -5.50
N LYS A 242 -15.32 10.90 -4.73
CA LYS A 242 -15.03 12.27 -5.15
C LYS A 242 -14.12 12.95 -4.15
N GLY A 243 -13.45 14.02 -4.58
CA GLY A 243 -12.69 14.95 -3.77
C GLY A 243 -11.89 14.36 -2.61
N LEU A 244 -12.22 14.77 -1.41
CA LEU A 244 -11.47 14.50 -0.18
C LEU A 244 -12.33 13.80 0.89
N ALA A 245 -11.67 13.28 1.93
CA ALA A 245 -12.33 12.78 3.14
C ALA A 245 -12.18 13.79 4.28
N GLY A 246 -13.25 14.43 4.72
CA GLY A 246 -13.26 15.26 5.93
C GLY A 246 -13.18 14.40 7.19
N ILE A 247 -12.68 14.99 8.32
CA ILE A 247 -12.44 14.26 9.57
C ILE A 247 -13.71 13.60 10.11
N ALA A 248 -14.84 14.30 10.05
CA ALA A 248 -16.15 13.82 10.49
C ALA A 248 -17.17 13.77 9.32
N GLY A 249 -16.70 13.38 8.14
CA GLY A 249 -17.44 13.43 6.87
C GLY A 249 -18.46 12.31 6.65
N GLY A 250 -18.60 11.36 7.57
CA GLY A 250 -19.48 10.20 7.43
C GLY A 250 -18.87 9.08 6.60
N ASP A 251 -19.70 8.16 6.13
CA ASP A 251 -19.35 7.12 5.19
C ASP A 251 -20.48 6.97 4.15
N TYR A 252 -20.30 7.59 3.00
CA TYR A 252 -21.33 7.61 1.94
C TYR A 252 -21.63 6.21 1.42
N ALA A 253 -20.61 5.39 1.23
CA ALA A 253 -20.76 4.02 0.75
C ALA A 253 -21.56 3.14 1.73
N ALA A 254 -21.47 3.42 3.02
CA ALA A 254 -22.23 2.77 4.08
C ALA A 254 -23.58 3.46 4.38
N GLY A 255 -23.95 4.55 3.68
CA GLY A 255 -25.13 5.33 3.93
C GLY A 255 -25.13 6.14 5.26
N LYS A 256 -23.97 6.26 5.92
CA LYS A 256 -23.80 6.95 7.21
C LYS A 256 -23.42 8.41 6.99
N LYS A 257 -24.32 9.36 7.34
CA LYS A 257 -24.00 10.78 7.29
C LYS A 257 -22.95 11.15 8.31
N GLY A 258 -22.13 12.14 7.94
CA GLY A 258 -21.22 12.81 8.86
C GLY A 258 -21.93 13.85 9.74
N VAL A 259 -21.14 14.70 10.38
CA VAL A 259 -21.64 15.79 11.19
C VAL A 259 -22.32 16.86 10.33
N THR A 260 -23.24 17.60 10.89
CA THR A 260 -23.97 18.64 10.18
C THR A 260 -23.18 19.95 10.15
N LEU A 261 -22.92 20.47 8.96
CA LEU A 261 -22.32 21.79 8.74
C LEU A 261 -23.40 22.88 8.70
N MET A 262 -23.18 23.94 9.48
CA MET A 262 -24.01 25.16 9.51
C MET A 262 -23.14 26.34 9.07
N SER A 263 -23.57 27.12 8.05
CA SER A 263 -22.85 28.32 7.58
C SER A 263 -23.37 29.58 8.25
N ALA A 264 -22.55 30.22 9.08
CA ALA A 264 -22.77 31.56 9.61
C ALA A 264 -21.81 32.53 8.90
N GLN A 265 -22.24 33.04 7.75
CA GLN A 265 -21.37 33.85 6.88
C GLN A 265 -21.12 35.24 7.44
N VAL A 266 -19.87 35.55 7.82
CA VAL A 266 -19.44 36.84 8.36
C VAL A 266 -18.49 37.61 7.43
N PHE A 267 -17.96 36.94 6.39
CA PHE A 267 -17.16 37.56 5.33
C PHE A 267 -17.83 37.36 3.97
N GLN A 268 -17.71 38.38 3.10
CA GLN A 268 -18.17 38.32 1.71
C GLN A 268 -17.37 39.29 0.84
N GLY A 269 -16.35 38.79 0.12
CA GLY A 269 -15.39 39.63 -0.56
C GLY A 269 -14.74 40.63 0.39
N ASN A 270 -14.79 41.93 0.05
CA ASN A 270 -14.24 42.99 0.91
C ASN A 270 -15.23 43.46 2.02
N SER A 271 -16.35 42.78 2.18
CA SER A 271 -17.39 43.15 3.16
C SER A 271 -17.37 42.17 4.33
N THR A 272 -17.50 42.70 5.55
CA THR A 272 -17.62 41.92 6.77
C THR A 272 -18.98 42.19 7.45
N ALA A 273 -19.40 41.25 8.31
CA ALA A 273 -20.59 41.44 9.13
C ALA A 273 -20.34 42.55 10.13
N SER A 274 -21.41 43.31 10.51
CA SER A 274 -21.34 44.32 11.54
C SER A 274 -21.15 43.75 12.95
N SER A 275 -21.41 42.44 13.13
CA SER A 275 -21.28 41.76 14.45
C SER A 275 -20.94 40.28 14.27
N PHE A 276 -19.72 39.90 14.53
CA PHE A 276 -19.26 38.52 14.63
C PHE A 276 -19.81 37.82 15.87
N GLN A 277 -19.98 38.61 16.99
CA GLN A 277 -20.55 38.15 18.22
C GLN A 277 -21.95 37.57 18.01
N ASN A 278 -22.77 38.26 17.21
CA ASN A 278 -24.11 37.79 16.88
C ASN A 278 -24.10 36.45 16.13
N ALA A 279 -23.13 36.22 15.24
CA ALA A 279 -23.03 34.96 14.54
C ALA A 279 -22.71 33.78 15.46
N ILE A 280 -21.84 33.99 16.47
CA ILE A 280 -21.53 32.98 17.48
C ILE A 280 -22.75 32.64 18.31
N VAL A 281 -23.46 33.66 18.87
CA VAL A 281 -24.68 33.46 19.65
C VAL A 281 -25.78 32.78 18.84
N TRP A 282 -25.99 33.25 17.60
CA TRP A 282 -26.97 32.66 16.69
C TRP A 282 -26.69 31.16 16.43
N GLY A 283 -25.40 30.76 16.30
CA GLY A 283 -25.02 29.36 16.16
C GLY A 283 -25.56 28.51 17.31
N ALA A 284 -25.33 28.92 18.56
CA ALA A 284 -25.84 28.24 19.77
C ALA A 284 -27.39 28.15 19.77
N ASP A 285 -28.08 29.27 19.50
CA ASP A 285 -29.55 29.33 19.48
C ASP A 285 -30.19 28.45 18.43
N ASN A 286 -29.44 28.15 17.32
CA ASN A 286 -29.91 27.34 16.20
C ASN A 286 -29.34 25.89 16.22
N GLY A 287 -28.79 25.47 17.35
CA GLY A 287 -28.46 24.06 17.61
C GLY A 287 -27.03 23.63 17.33
N ALA A 288 -26.14 24.57 17.00
CA ALA A 288 -24.72 24.26 16.94
C ALA A 288 -24.14 24.03 18.32
N ILE A 289 -23.22 23.10 18.47
CA ILE A 289 -22.52 22.77 19.70
C ILE A 289 -21.00 22.91 19.56
N ILE A 290 -20.51 23.13 18.35
CA ILE A 290 -19.13 23.54 18.09
C ILE A 290 -19.18 24.78 17.20
N SER A 291 -18.51 25.86 17.63
CA SER A 291 -18.31 27.09 16.84
C SER A 291 -16.89 27.11 16.30
N GLN A 292 -16.76 27.02 15.00
CA GLN A 292 -15.52 27.05 14.23
C GLN A 292 -15.22 28.46 13.76
N ASN A 293 -14.06 29.03 14.17
CA ASN A 293 -13.69 30.41 13.90
C ASN A 293 -12.25 30.51 13.39
N SER A 294 -12.09 30.60 12.09
CA SER A 294 -10.77 30.72 11.43
C SER A 294 -10.43 32.17 11.11
N TRP A 295 -10.56 33.06 12.07
CA TRP A 295 -10.32 34.49 11.95
C TRP A 295 -9.84 35.10 13.26
N GLY A 296 -9.33 36.33 13.21
CA GLY A 296 -8.87 37.09 14.40
C GLY A 296 -8.69 38.58 14.08
N ASN A 297 -8.18 39.35 15.03
CA ASN A 297 -7.89 40.75 14.84
C ASN A 297 -6.70 40.92 13.87
N ASP A 298 -6.84 41.88 12.95
CA ASP A 298 -5.77 42.23 12.02
C ASP A 298 -4.86 43.29 12.68
N TYR A 299 -3.56 43.03 12.63
CA TYR A 299 -2.52 43.89 13.20
C TYR A 299 -1.62 44.51 12.16
N ASP A 300 -1.76 44.12 10.88
CA ASP A 300 -1.01 44.68 9.74
C ASP A 300 -1.73 45.94 9.22
N PHE A 301 -1.48 47.06 9.88
CA PHE A 301 -2.19 48.32 9.60
C PHE A 301 -1.81 48.94 8.24
N ASN A 302 -0.68 48.53 7.71
CA ASN A 302 -0.17 49.02 6.42
C ASN A 302 -0.50 48.05 5.27
N HIS A 303 -0.98 46.83 5.56
CA HIS A 303 -1.25 45.75 4.62
C HIS A 303 -0.03 45.41 3.75
N ASP A 304 1.16 45.38 4.36
CA ASP A 304 2.41 45.03 3.72
C ASP A 304 2.94 43.63 4.05
N ASP A 305 2.12 42.83 4.72
CA ASP A 305 2.37 41.46 5.18
C ASP A 305 3.53 41.36 6.22
N VAL A 306 4.00 42.46 6.77
CA VAL A 306 5.10 42.53 7.74
C VAL A 306 4.75 43.43 8.92
N LEU A 307 4.60 42.86 10.11
CA LEU A 307 4.36 43.69 11.29
C LEU A 307 5.61 44.54 11.64
N SER A 308 5.45 45.86 11.67
CA SER A 308 6.42 46.79 12.25
C SER A 308 6.57 46.56 13.78
N ALA A 309 7.59 47.15 14.39
CA ALA A 309 7.80 47.10 15.83
C ALA A 309 6.60 47.68 16.63
N TYR A 310 5.96 48.73 16.08
CA TYR A 310 4.77 49.32 16.68
C TYR A 310 3.56 48.39 16.63
N GLU A 311 3.28 47.79 15.49
CA GLU A 311 2.19 46.86 15.28
C GLU A 311 2.33 45.59 16.14
N LYS A 312 3.58 45.05 16.24
CA LYS A 312 3.89 43.96 17.18
C LYS A 312 3.62 44.35 18.65
N ASP A 313 4.06 45.52 19.08
CA ASP A 313 3.83 46.00 20.46
C ASP A 313 2.33 46.21 20.71
N TYR A 314 1.60 46.74 19.73
CA TYR A 314 0.14 46.86 19.79
C TYR A 314 -0.53 45.49 19.93
N ALA A 315 -0.20 44.56 19.02
CA ALA A 315 -0.76 43.22 19.01
C ALA A 315 -0.52 42.46 20.33
N LEU A 316 0.69 42.57 20.89
CA LEU A 316 1.01 41.93 22.20
C LEU A 316 0.22 42.46 23.37
N ARG A 317 -0.32 43.67 23.29
CA ARG A 317 -1.13 44.30 24.33
C ARG A 317 -2.63 44.16 24.08
N ASP A 318 -3.05 43.74 22.92
CA ASP A 318 -4.47 43.62 22.57
C ASP A 318 -5.18 42.61 23.45
N ARG A 319 -6.44 42.88 23.74
CA ARG A 319 -7.30 42.07 24.61
C ARG A 319 -8.68 41.97 23.99
N ILE A 320 -9.35 40.85 24.27
CA ILE A 320 -10.70 40.62 23.79
C ILE A 320 -11.66 41.68 24.31
N SER A 321 -12.62 42.12 23.48
CA SER A 321 -13.68 43.02 23.89
C SER A 321 -14.69 42.29 24.80
N SER A 322 -15.32 43.02 25.72
CA SER A 322 -16.31 42.43 26.63
C SER A 322 -17.50 41.82 25.90
N SER A 323 -17.91 42.39 24.77
CA SER A 323 -19.03 41.86 23.96
C SER A 323 -18.65 40.55 23.27
N MET A 324 -17.41 40.41 22.80
CA MET A 324 -16.93 39.15 22.19
C MET A 324 -16.81 38.08 23.29
N ALA A 325 -16.22 38.42 24.43
CA ALA A 325 -16.15 37.50 25.57
C ALA A 325 -17.54 37.00 25.97
N ALA A 326 -18.52 37.91 26.13
CA ALA A 326 -19.90 37.55 26.48
C ALA A 326 -20.56 36.61 25.46
N ALA A 327 -20.31 36.79 24.16
CA ALA A 327 -20.85 35.91 23.11
C ALA A 327 -20.21 34.50 23.17
N ILE A 328 -18.91 34.44 23.41
CA ILE A 328 -18.17 33.18 23.59
C ILE A 328 -18.66 32.45 24.83
N ASP A 329 -18.72 33.15 25.97
CA ASP A 329 -19.19 32.59 27.25
C ASP A 329 -20.63 32.06 27.15
N TYR A 330 -21.51 32.77 26.40
CA TYR A 330 -22.86 32.32 26.12
C TYR A 330 -22.87 31.00 25.36
N PHE A 331 -22.09 30.89 24.25
CA PHE A 331 -21.99 29.66 23.46
C PHE A 331 -21.51 28.50 24.31
N ILE A 332 -20.44 28.71 25.10
CA ILE A 332 -19.86 27.69 25.97
C ILE A 332 -20.85 27.20 27.01
N ALA A 333 -21.59 28.10 27.63
CA ALA A 333 -22.52 27.75 28.67
C ALA A 333 -23.83 27.14 28.21
N TYR A 334 -24.37 27.58 27.04
CA TYR A 334 -25.77 27.34 26.70
C TYR A 334 -26.00 26.68 25.33
N ALA A 335 -24.99 26.46 24.50
CA ALA A 335 -25.18 25.65 23.29
C ALA A 335 -25.65 24.22 23.67
N GLY A 336 -26.57 23.66 22.91
CA GLY A 336 -27.19 22.38 23.23
C GLY A 336 -28.18 22.38 24.39
N CYS A 337 -28.48 23.54 24.97
CA CYS A 337 -29.44 23.69 26.08
C CYS A 337 -30.80 24.23 25.63
N ASP A 338 -31.83 23.95 26.42
CA ASP A 338 -33.13 24.58 26.31
C ASP A 338 -33.14 25.99 26.99
N LYS A 339 -34.28 26.67 26.93
CA LYS A 339 -34.46 28.01 27.51
C LYS A 339 -34.23 28.08 29.03
N ASP A 340 -34.26 26.95 29.71
CA ASP A 340 -34.08 26.84 31.16
C ASP A 340 -32.63 26.42 31.52
N GLY A 341 -31.75 26.27 30.51
CA GLY A 341 -30.35 25.91 30.66
C GLY A 341 -30.10 24.41 30.89
N ASN A 342 -31.08 23.53 30.61
CA ASN A 342 -30.93 22.10 30.65
C ASN A 342 -30.52 21.57 29.28
N GLN A 343 -29.80 20.46 29.24
CA GLN A 343 -29.47 19.79 27.97
C GLN A 343 -30.79 19.46 27.21
N LYS A 344 -30.90 19.88 25.96
CA LYS A 344 -32.05 19.53 25.11
C LYS A 344 -32.06 18.01 24.85
N PRO A 345 -33.24 17.38 24.86
CA PRO A 345 -33.37 16.00 24.35
C PRO A 345 -32.82 15.88 22.92
N GLY A 346 -31.93 14.92 22.69
CA GLY A 346 -31.28 14.71 21.42
C GLY A 346 -30.07 15.61 21.13
N SER A 347 -29.71 16.54 22.06
CA SER A 347 -28.41 17.21 21.99
C SER A 347 -27.32 16.26 22.47
N PRO A 348 -26.21 16.09 21.72
CA PRO A 348 -25.14 15.16 22.09
C PRO A 348 -24.33 15.63 23.30
N MET A 349 -24.43 16.90 23.73
CA MET A 349 -23.82 17.39 24.98
C MET A 349 -24.52 18.63 25.51
N LYS A 350 -24.25 18.93 26.78
CA LYS A 350 -24.60 20.18 27.44
C LYS A 350 -23.44 21.17 27.35
N GLY A 351 -23.71 22.40 26.94
CA GLY A 351 -22.71 23.41 26.64
C GLY A 351 -22.06 23.21 25.28
N GLY A 352 -21.32 24.22 24.82
CA GLY A 352 -20.63 24.17 23.53
C GLY A 352 -19.13 24.41 23.65
N LEU A 353 -18.43 24.22 22.52
CA LEU A 353 -17.00 24.56 22.40
C LEU A 353 -16.81 25.60 21.29
N VAL A 354 -15.99 26.60 21.55
CA VAL A 354 -15.61 27.64 20.62
C VAL A 354 -14.14 27.47 20.26
N VAL A 355 -13.86 27.22 19.01
CA VAL A 355 -12.51 26.93 18.50
C VAL A 355 -12.04 28.12 17.66
N PHE A 356 -10.85 28.63 17.96
CA PHE A 356 -10.25 29.76 17.26
C PHE A 356 -8.88 29.44 16.68
N ALA A 357 -8.62 29.90 15.46
CA ALA A 357 -7.28 29.96 14.90
C ALA A 357 -6.39 30.94 15.69
N ALA A 358 -5.16 30.54 16.04
CA ALA A 358 -4.25 31.36 16.85
C ALA A 358 -3.77 32.65 16.17
N GLY A 359 -3.84 32.73 14.82
CA GLY A 359 -3.35 33.83 14.02
C GLY A 359 -2.01 33.57 13.34
N ASN A 360 -1.68 34.38 12.34
CA ASN A 360 -0.61 34.09 11.36
C ASN A 360 0.55 35.10 11.37
N TYR A 361 0.80 35.78 12.46
CA TYR A 361 1.85 36.82 12.55
C TYR A 361 3.16 36.36 13.22
N GLY A 362 3.22 35.09 13.70
CA GLY A 362 4.39 34.56 14.39
C GLY A 362 4.70 35.22 15.74
N ILE A 363 3.68 35.77 16.43
CA ILE A 363 3.80 36.53 17.69
C ILE A 363 3.17 35.76 18.87
N ALA A 364 3.47 36.24 20.09
CA ALA A 364 3.05 35.59 21.34
C ALA A 364 1.64 36.01 21.83
N ASN A 365 0.77 36.48 20.96
CA ASN A 365 -0.63 36.81 21.25
C ASN A 365 -1.49 36.63 20.00
N GLY A 366 -2.81 36.54 20.15
CA GLY A 366 -3.79 36.45 19.08
C GLY A 366 -5.20 36.57 19.61
N VAL A 367 -5.91 37.66 19.31
CA VAL A 367 -7.28 37.91 19.77
C VAL A 367 -8.26 37.60 18.64
N PRO A 368 -9.37 36.88 18.91
CA PRO A 368 -9.91 36.40 20.20
C PRO A 368 -9.29 35.10 20.76
N ALA A 369 -8.43 34.41 20.01
CA ALA A 369 -7.92 33.07 20.37
C ALA A 369 -7.23 33.02 21.76
N SER A 370 -6.58 34.11 22.21
CA SER A 370 -5.93 34.15 23.52
C SER A 370 -6.91 34.35 24.71
N TYR A 371 -8.22 34.28 24.47
CA TYR A 371 -9.23 34.26 25.52
C TYR A 371 -9.35 32.85 26.12
N ALA A 372 -9.02 32.68 27.39
CA ALA A 372 -8.83 31.36 28.01
C ALA A 372 -9.99 30.34 27.86
N PRO A 373 -11.29 30.72 27.81
CA PRO A 373 -12.36 29.76 27.63
C PRO A 373 -12.42 29.06 26.26
N VAL A 374 -11.83 29.63 25.19
CA VAL A 374 -11.84 29.02 23.87
C VAL A 374 -10.83 27.87 23.75
N ILE A 375 -10.86 27.14 22.64
CA ILE A 375 -9.78 26.25 22.23
C ILE A 375 -8.98 26.97 21.14
N ALA A 376 -7.76 27.37 21.48
CA ALA A 376 -6.87 28.08 20.60
C ALA A 376 -5.98 27.10 19.82
N VAL A 377 -5.93 27.21 18.48
CA VAL A 377 -5.27 26.24 17.60
C VAL A 377 -4.10 26.87 16.87
N GLY A 378 -2.88 26.36 17.11
CA GLY A 378 -1.67 26.68 16.37
C GLY A 378 -1.48 25.78 15.15
N ALA A 379 -0.61 26.21 14.20
CA ALA A 379 -0.37 25.49 12.96
C ALA A 379 1.00 24.82 12.90
N SER A 380 1.05 23.61 12.35
CA SER A 380 2.28 22.89 12.01
C SER A 380 2.33 22.50 10.54
N GLY A 381 3.54 22.19 10.06
CA GLY A 381 3.77 21.70 8.71
C GLY A 381 4.13 20.21 8.65
N MET A 382 4.16 19.66 7.44
CA MET A 382 4.47 18.24 7.17
C MET A 382 5.89 17.81 7.60
N THR A 383 6.74 18.76 7.96
CA THR A 383 8.12 18.49 8.43
C THR A 383 8.22 18.28 9.95
N GLY A 384 7.09 18.28 10.66
CA GLY A 384 7.05 18.14 12.12
C GLY A 384 7.57 19.35 12.87
N ARG A 385 7.39 20.54 12.31
CA ARG A 385 7.78 21.82 12.93
C ARG A 385 6.58 22.73 13.04
N LEU A 386 6.62 23.61 14.05
CA LEU A 386 5.69 24.72 14.13
C LEU A 386 5.85 25.61 12.89
N SER A 387 4.72 25.95 12.26
CA SER A 387 4.71 26.86 11.10
C SER A 387 5.26 28.23 11.49
N SER A 388 6.10 28.83 10.62
CA SER A 388 6.78 30.09 10.93
C SER A 388 5.83 31.25 11.20
N PHE A 389 4.69 31.25 10.54
CA PHE A 389 3.63 32.22 10.67
C PHE A 389 2.77 32.02 11.92
N SER A 390 2.71 30.79 12.48
CA SER A 390 1.79 30.51 13.61
C SER A 390 2.10 31.39 14.82
N ASN A 391 1.07 32.06 15.33
CA ASN A 391 1.13 32.66 16.64
C ASN A 391 1.31 31.55 17.70
N TYR A 392 1.88 31.88 18.84
CA TYR A 392 2.31 30.94 19.87
C TYR A 392 2.16 31.52 21.30
N GLY A 393 2.19 30.65 22.27
CA GLY A 393 2.14 31.01 23.67
C GLY A 393 1.52 29.87 24.47
N SER A 394 1.62 29.97 25.82
CA SER A 394 0.96 29.04 26.76
C SER A 394 -0.59 29.09 26.71
N TRP A 395 -1.13 30.04 25.97
CA TRP A 395 -2.56 30.20 25.71
C TRP A 395 -3.03 29.42 24.47
N VAL A 396 -2.12 28.85 23.68
CA VAL A 396 -2.48 27.96 22.58
C VAL A 396 -2.67 26.56 23.14
N ASP A 397 -3.90 26.08 23.11
CA ASP A 397 -4.30 24.81 23.73
C ASP A 397 -3.81 23.59 22.97
N ILE A 398 -3.76 23.66 21.63
CA ILE A 398 -3.43 22.51 20.77
C ILE A 398 -2.82 22.99 19.45
N CYS A 399 -1.98 22.17 18.83
CA CYS A 399 -1.39 22.39 17.51
C CYS A 399 -1.91 21.34 16.50
N ALA A 400 -2.21 21.77 15.28
CA ALA A 400 -2.72 20.88 14.23
C ALA A 400 -2.10 21.20 12.85
N PRO A 401 -2.25 20.34 11.83
CA PRO A 401 -1.79 20.61 10.48
C PRO A 401 -2.35 21.90 9.90
N GLY A 402 -1.50 22.79 9.41
CA GLY A 402 -1.91 24.09 8.86
C GLY A 402 -1.16 24.54 7.61
N GLU A 403 -0.20 23.75 7.11
CA GLU A 403 0.52 24.05 5.89
C GLU A 403 0.09 23.14 4.75
N SER A 404 -0.17 23.74 3.55
CA SER A 404 -0.50 22.99 2.33
C SER A 404 -1.68 22.01 2.49
N ILE A 405 -2.73 22.44 3.17
CA ILE A 405 -3.93 21.64 3.40
C ILE A 405 -4.80 21.63 2.17
N TYR A 406 -5.20 20.45 1.70
CA TYR A 406 -6.05 20.26 0.53
C TYR A 406 -7.51 20.14 0.96
N SER A 407 -8.40 20.98 0.41
CA SER A 407 -9.82 20.97 0.76
C SER A 407 -10.70 21.57 -0.34
N CYS A 408 -12.02 21.64 -0.09
CA CYS A 408 -13.02 22.21 -0.98
C CYS A 408 -12.83 23.72 -1.21
N VAL A 409 -13.21 24.22 -2.39
CA VAL A 409 -13.26 25.67 -2.68
C VAL A 409 -14.60 26.09 -3.26
N ALA A 410 -14.89 27.38 -3.27
CA ALA A 410 -16.19 27.96 -3.66
C ALA A 410 -16.65 27.59 -5.07
N SER A 411 -15.73 27.42 -5.99
CA SER A 411 -15.99 27.06 -7.39
C SER A 411 -16.62 25.67 -7.57
N GLY A 412 -16.65 24.84 -6.53
CA GLY A 412 -17.06 23.43 -6.59
C GLY A 412 -15.91 22.49 -6.92
N SER A 413 -14.66 22.98 -6.89
CA SER A 413 -13.43 22.21 -7.04
C SER A 413 -12.66 22.14 -5.70
N TYR A 414 -11.37 21.83 -5.76
CA TYR A 414 -10.52 21.62 -4.58
C TYR A 414 -9.24 22.45 -4.75
N GLY A 415 -8.66 22.86 -3.61
CA GLY A 415 -7.43 23.66 -3.61
C GLY A 415 -6.63 23.48 -2.32
N ARG A 416 -5.41 24.05 -2.32
CA ARG A 416 -4.56 24.06 -1.13
C ARG A 416 -4.50 25.45 -0.52
N LEU A 417 -4.69 25.53 0.77
CA LEU A 417 -4.50 26.72 1.57
C LEU A 417 -3.57 26.43 2.76
N GLN A 418 -3.08 27.49 3.40
CA GLN A 418 -2.28 27.39 4.62
C GLN A 418 -2.65 28.49 5.60
N GLY A 419 -2.42 28.23 6.87
CA GLY A 419 -2.68 29.14 7.97
C GLY A 419 -3.11 28.39 9.24
N THR A 420 -3.13 29.07 10.36
CA THR A 420 -3.84 28.58 11.55
C THR A 420 -5.34 28.41 11.27
N SER A 421 -5.85 29.11 10.23
CA SER A 421 -7.18 28.94 9.69
C SER A 421 -7.46 27.52 9.15
N MET A 422 -6.43 26.79 8.67
CA MET A 422 -6.55 25.41 8.20
C MET A 422 -6.28 24.41 9.34
N ALA A 423 -5.50 24.80 10.35
CA ALA A 423 -5.29 24.00 11.55
C ALA A 423 -6.56 23.93 12.43
N CYS A 424 -7.25 25.03 12.58
CA CYS A 424 -8.46 25.18 13.40
C CYS A 424 -9.57 24.15 13.03
N PRO A 425 -9.94 23.95 11.74
CA PRO A 425 -10.97 22.98 11.36
C PRO A 425 -10.56 21.52 11.57
N HIS A 426 -9.26 21.18 11.64
CA HIS A 426 -8.82 19.85 12.07
C HIS A 426 -9.25 19.56 13.50
N VAL A 427 -9.11 20.55 14.39
CA VAL A 427 -9.53 20.41 15.78
C VAL A 427 -11.06 20.38 15.89
N SER A 428 -11.77 21.25 15.17
CA SER A 428 -13.23 21.23 15.16
C SER A 428 -13.81 19.92 14.60
N GLY A 429 -13.18 19.37 13.55
CA GLY A 429 -13.53 18.06 13.00
C GLY A 429 -13.25 16.92 13.98
N ALA A 430 -12.11 16.94 14.67
CA ALA A 430 -11.76 15.96 15.70
C ALA A 430 -12.76 16.01 16.89
N LEU A 431 -13.08 17.20 17.39
CA LEU A 431 -14.10 17.37 18.41
C LEU A 431 -15.46 16.83 17.97
N ALA A 432 -15.86 17.12 16.74
CA ALA A 432 -17.11 16.65 16.20
C ALA A 432 -17.14 15.12 16.04
N LEU A 433 -16.02 14.50 15.64
CA LEU A 433 -15.87 13.06 15.56
C LEU A 433 -15.92 12.40 16.94
N LEU A 434 -15.18 12.93 17.92
CA LEU A 434 -15.17 12.45 19.31
C LEU A 434 -16.55 12.59 19.96
N LEU A 435 -17.24 13.71 19.73
CA LEU A 435 -18.59 13.92 20.24
C LEU A 435 -19.60 12.93 19.61
N SER A 436 -19.40 12.56 18.35
CA SER A 436 -20.21 11.53 17.70
C SER A 436 -20.05 10.14 18.33
N GLN A 437 -18.93 9.89 19.02
CA GLN A 437 -18.67 8.63 19.74
C GLN A 437 -19.19 8.66 21.19
N PHE A 438 -18.90 9.76 21.89
CA PHE A 438 -19.08 9.82 23.35
C PHE A 438 -20.32 10.63 23.78
N GLY A 439 -20.90 11.39 22.85
CA GLY A 439 -22.02 12.29 23.15
C GLY A 439 -23.27 11.56 23.62
N GLY A 440 -24.01 12.18 24.53
CA GLY A 440 -25.24 11.64 25.08
C GLY A 440 -25.76 12.47 26.23
N GLU A 441 -26.81 11.98 26.91
CA GLU A 441 -27.38 12.65 28.07
C GLU A 441 -26.35 12.71 29.18
N GLY A 442 -26.13 13.94 29.73
CA GLY A 442 -25.17 14.21 30.80
C GLY A 442 -23.72 14.41 30.34
N PHE A 443 -23.39 14.22 29.07
CA PHE A 443 -22.06 14.56 28.53
C PHE A 443 -21.93 16.09 28.40
N THR A 444 -20.76 16.64 28.72
CA THR A 444 -20.53 18.09 28.77
C THR A 444 -19.40 18.52 27.84
N ASN A 445 -19.34 19.81 27.54
CA ASN A 445 -18.24 20.41 26.80
C ASN A 445 -16.88 20.30 27.52
N GLU A 446 -16.86 20.33 28.88
CA GLU A 446 -15.64 20.07 29.64
C GLU A 446 -15.14 18.64 29.44
N ASN A 447 -16.05 17.64 29.41
CA ASN A 447 -15.70 16.26 29.14
C ASN A 447 -15.06 16.13 27.73
N LEU A 448 -15.65 16.77 26.72
CA LEU A 448 -15.13 16.72 25.34
C LEU A 448 -13.78 17.44 25.22
N LYS A 449 -13.61 18.61 25.86
CA LYS A 449 -12.33 19.33 25.87
C LYS A 449 -11.23 18.49 26.54
N GLU A 450 -11.56 17.83 27.67
CA GLU A 450 -10.64 16.91 28.33
C GLU A 450 -10.23 15.75 27.43
N VAL A 451 -11.18 15.07 26.79
CA VAL A 451 -10.90 13.96 25.83
C VAL A 451 -9.95 14.39 24.74
N LEU A 452 -10.16 15.57 24.16
CA LEU A 452 -9.29 16.09 23.11
C LEU A 452 -7.86 16.30 23.62
N LEU A 453 -7.68 16.99 24.74
CA LEU A 453 -6.39 17.49 25.20
C LEU A 453 -5.54 16.39 25.86
N GLU A 454 -6.14 15.52 26.67
CA GLU A 454 -5.43 14.45 27.38
C GLU A 454 -4.98 13.35 26.43
N GLY A 455 -5.69 13.13 25.31
CA GLY A 455 -5.30 12.18 24.28
C GLY A 455 -4.32 12.72 23.23
N ALA A 456 -4.02 14.02 23.24
CA ALA A 456 -3.16 14.66 22.26
C ALA A 456 -1.66 14.32 22.49
N ASN A 457 -0.86 14.38 21.44
CA ASN A 457 0.56 13.99 21.47
C ASN A 457 1.48 15.17 21.80
N ALA A 458 2.03 15.19 23.01
CA ALA A 458 2.90 16.26 23.49
C ALA A 458 4.31 16.29 22.90
N SER A 459 4.76 15.21 22.23
CA SER A 459 6.16 15.04 21.82
C SER A 459 6.41 14.99 20.32
N LEU A 460 5.35 14.97 19.50
CA LEU A 460 5.48 14.69 18.07
C LEU A 460 6.08 15.87 17.28
N ILE A 461 5.73 17.11 17.65
CA ILE A 461 6.12 18.32 16.92
C ILE A 461 7.22 19.09 17.65
N ASN A 462 8.20 19.57 16.90
CA ASN A 462 9.23 20.46 17.42
C ASN A 462 8.80 21.92 17.34
N TYR A 463 8.54 22.51 18.49
CA TYR A 463 8.09 23.91 18.62
C TYR A 463 9.23 24.93 18.69
N ASN A 464 10.49 24.51 18.51
CA ASN A 464 11.67 25.40 18.55
C ASN A 464 11.76 26.23 19.82
N GLY A 465 11.38 25.68 20.96
CA GLY A 465 11.39 26.36 22.27
C GLY A 465 10.24 27.36 22.51
N LYS A 466 9.29 27.49 21.57
CA LYS A 466 8.06 28.26 21.78
C LYS A 466 7.09 27.47 22.65
N ALA A 467 6.41 28.14 23.57
CA ALA A 467 5.34 27.53 24.36
C ALA A 467 4.12 27.26 23.44
N MET A 468 3.63 26.04 23.46
CA MET A 468 2.46 25.57 22.70
C MET A 468 1.81 24.41 23.45
N GLY A 469 0.52 24.16 23.18
CA GLY A 469 -0.15 22.93 23.56
C GLY A 469 0.36 21.71 22.75
N PRO A 470 -0.13 20.50 23.08
CA PRO A 470 0.25 19.26 22.38
C PRO A 470 -0.22 19.27 20.91
N TYR A 471 0.27 18.29 20.14
CA TYR A 471 -0.19 18.08 18.78
C TYR A 471 -1.45 17.20 18.75
N LEU A 472 -2.38 17.52 17.86
CA LEU A 472 -3.60 16.77 17.66
C LEU A 472 -3.32 15.29 17.31
N ASP A 473 -3.90 14.39 18.10
CA ASP A 473 -3.91 12.94 17.87
C ASP A 473 -5.34 12.43 18.08
N VAL A 474 -6.09 12.26 17.00
CA VAL A 474 -7.50 11.90 17.05
C VAL A 474 -7.70 10.51 17.64
N MET A 475 -6.84 9.55 17.29
CA MET A 475 -6.91 8.21 17.88
C MET A 475 -6.45 8.18 19.33
N GLY A 476 -5.45 8.97 19.69
CA GLY A 476 -5.04 9.15 21.09
C GLY A 476 -6.20 9.67 21.94
N SER A 477 -6.90 10.71 21.44
CA SER A 477 -8.09 11.26 22.10
C SER A 477 -9.24 10.24 22.16
N MET A 478 -9.44 9.46 21.10
CA MET A 478 -10.43 8.36 21.07
C MET A 478 -10.13 7.32 22.16
N ARG A 479 -8.88 6.86 22.29
CA ARG A 479 -8.46 5.90 23.33
C ARG A 479 -8.67 6.45 24.73
N TYR A 480 -8.32 7.72 24.96
CA TYR A 480 -8.55 8.35 26.25
C TYR A 480 -10.05 8.40 26.59
N GLY A 481 -10.88 8.83 25.63
CA GLY A 481 -12.34 8.86 25.80
C GLY A 481 -12.95 7.48 26.07
N LEU A 482 -12.54 6.45 25.32
CA LEU A 482 -12.97 5.07 25.55
C LEU A 482 -12.61 4.57 26.96
N SER A 483 -11.41 4.89 27.46
CA SER A 483 -10.99 4.48 28.80
C SER A 483 -11.78 5.15 29.93
N LYS A 484 -12.36 6.35 29.68
CA LYS A 484 -12.99 7.16 30.70
C LYS A 484 -14.52 7.18 30.64
N TYR A 485 -15.07 7.14 29.44
CA TYR A 485 -16.51 7.30 29.17
C TYR A 485 -17.11 6.08 28.46
N GLY A 486 -16.41 4.93 28.47
CA GLY A 486 -16.94 3.68 27.93
C GLY A 486 -18.27 3.29 28.61
N ARG A 487 -19.12 2.56 27.87
CA ARG A 487 -20.49 2.21 28.33
C ARG A 487 -20.46 1.32 29.56
N GLU A 488 -21.20 1.67 30.63
CA GLU A 488 -21.36 0.82 31.83
C GLU A 488 -22.12 -0.50 31.57
N ASN A 489 -22.95 -0.59 30.54
CA ASN A 489 -23.78 -1.75 30.19
C ASN A 489 -23.51 -2.18 28.73
N ASN A 490 -22.27 -2.40 28.40
CA ASN A 490 -21.89 -2.90 27.08
C ASN A 490 -22.17 -4.41 26.98
N ASN A 491 -22.92 -4.83 25.97
CA ASN A 491 -23.07 -6.23 25.62
C ASN A 491 -21.96 -6.59 24.62
N PRO A 492 -21.18 -7.64 24.86
CA PRO A 492 -20.12 -8.02 23.94
C PRO A 492 -20.69 -8.47 22.57
N PRO A 493 -19.92 -8.37 21.51
CA PRO A 493 -20.32 -8.86 20.18
C PRO A 493 -20.60 -10.36 20.22
N VAL A 494 -21.32 -10.84 19.21
CA VAL A 494 -21.69 -12.27 19.04
C VAL A 494 -21.07 -12.77 17.74
N ILE A 495 -20.37 -13.91 17.81
CA ILE A 495 -19.83 -14.62 16.64
C ILE A 495 -20.69 -15.85 16.38
N GLU A 496 -21.28 -15.95 15.20
CA GLU A 496 -22.06 -17.11 14.76
C GLU A 496 -21.44 -17.74 13.51
N THR A 497 -21.35 -19.06 13.49
CA THR A 497 -20.94 -19.83 12.31
C THR A 497 -21.72 -21.13 12.25
N SER A 498 -22.10 -21.51 11.03
CA SER A 498 -22.71 -22.82 10.76
C SER A 498 -21.67 -23.95 10.65
N TYR A 499 -20.39 -23.59 10.71
CA TYR A 499 -19.32 -24.57 10.54
C TYR A 499 -18.95 -25.22 11.88
N THR A 500 -19.06 -26.56 11.92
CA THR A 500 -18.81 -27.36 13.12
C THR A 500 -17.85 -28.52 12.80
N GLY A 501 -16.61 -28.24 12.40
CA GLY A 501 -15.67 -29.29 12.03
C GLY A 501 -14.23 -28.99 12.34
N ASP A 502 -13.40 -30.03 12.39
CA ASP A 502 -11.95 -29.88 12.36
C ASP A 502 -11.53 -29.50 10.94
N PHE A 503 -10.81 -28.41 10.83
CA PHE A 503 -10.29 -27.96 9.54
C PHE A 503 -9.03 -28.74 9.19
N LYS A 504 -9.06 -29.44 8.02
CA LYS A 504 -7.87 -30.05 7.44
C LYS A 504 -7.62 -29.44 6.07
N PHE A 505 -6.47 -28.84 5.89
CA PHE A 505 -6.07 -28.22 4.64
C PHE A 505 -4.59 -28.45 4.37
N ARG A 506 -4.23 -28.51 3.10
CA ARG A 506 -2.85 -28.75 2.67
C ARG A 506 -2.06 -27.44 2.60
N GLN A 507 -0.75 -27.56 2.61
CA GLN A 507 0.15 -26.45 2.31
C GLN A 507 -0.26 -25.81 0.98
N TRP A 508 -0.30 -24.48 0.94
CA TRP A 508 -0.70 -23.66 -0.21
C TRP A 508 -2.17 -23.77 -0.62
N GLU A 509 -2.98 -24.49 0.12
CA GLU A 509 -4.41 -24.50 -0.09
C GLU A 509 -5.06 -23.22 0.49
N SER A 510 -5.99 -22.64 -0.26
CA SER A 510 -6.81 -21.54 0.20
C SER A 510 -8.16 -22.05 0.65
N VAL A 511 -8.53 -21.76 1.89
CA VAL A 511 -9.82 -22.16 2.49
C VAL A 511 -10.56 -20.91 2.95
N SER A 512 -11.87 -20.86 2.73
CA SER A 512 -12.74 -19.77 3.17
C SER A 512 -13.77 -20.28 4.18
N ILE A 513 -13.77 -19.67 5.37
CA ILE A 513 -14.70 -20.02 6.46
C ILE A 513 -15.68 -18.87 6.64
N PRO A 514 -16.97 -19.04 6.36
CA PRO A 514 -17.97 -18.01 6.62
C PRO A 514 -18.37 -17.96 8.09
N PHE A 515 -18.47 -16.75 8.65
CA PHE A 515 -19.06 -16.49 9.96
C PHE A 515 -19.71 -15.10 9.98
N THR A 516 -20.66 -14.89 10.87
CA THR A 516 -21.28 -13.59 11.10
C THR A 516 -20.82 -13.04 12.43
N VAL A 517 -20.61 -11.72 12.46
CA VAL A 517 -20.33 -10.99 13.70
C VAL A 517 -21.35 -9.88 13.79
N SER A 518 -22.10 -9.86 14.86
CA SER A 518 -23.05 -8.81 15.18
C SER A 518 -22.80 -8.29 16.59
N ASP A 519 -23.15 -7.04 16.81
CA ASP A 519 -23.13 -6.45 18.13
C ASP A 519 -24.56 -6.18 18.59
N PRO A 520 -24.98 -6.65 19.81
CA PRO A 520 -26.33 -6.46 20.31
C PRO A 520 -26.72 -4.99 20.54
N ASP A 521 -25.73 -4.14 20.75
CA ASP A 521 -25.91 -2.70 20.96
C ASP A 521 -25.77 -1.91 19.66
N GLY A 522 -25.44 -2.56 18.56
CA GLY A 522 -25.23 -1.95 17.23
C GLY A 522 -23.88 -1.25 17.08
N ASP A 523 -22.92 -1.55 17.96
CA ASP A 523 -21.60 -0.94 17.95
C ASP A 523 -20.71 -1.50 16.83
N ASN A 524 -19.68 -0.73 16.45
CA ASN A 524 -18.69 -1.23 15.50
C ASN A 524 -17.80 -2.27 16.16
N VAL A 525 -17.53 -3.37 15.44
CA VAL A 525 -16.73 -4.48 15.94
C VAL A 525 -15.45 -4.62 15.14
N GLU A 526 -14.31 -4.74 15.82
CA GLU A 526 -13.04 -5.16 15.24
C GLU A 526 -12.89 -6.68 15.36
N VAL A 527 -12.54 -7.34 14.26
CA VAL A 527 -12.35 -8.80 14.24
C VAL A 527 -10.87 -9.11 13.95
N THR A 528 -10.26 -9.91 14.83
CA THR A 528 -8.86 -10.31 14.76
C THR A 528 -8.72 -11.83 14.88
N THR A 529 -7.54 -12.37 14.59
CA THR A 529 -7.23 -13.80 14.73
C THR A 529 -5.80 -14.00 15.17
N ASP A 530 -5.56 -15.07 15.93
CA ASP A 530 -4.22 -15.56 16.32
C ASP A 530 -3.74 -16.72 15.42
N PHE A 531 -4.41 -16.98 14.30
CA PHE A 531 -4.00 -18.01 13.36
C PHE A 531 -2.56 -17.80 12.89
N GLU A 532 -1.72 -18.83 13.06
CA GLU A 532 -0.34 -18.82 12.58
C GLU A 532 -0.30 -19.09 11.06
N GLY A 533 -0.11 -18.07 10.27
CA GLY A 533 -0.08 -18.13 8.81
C GLY A 533 -0.74 -16.92 8.17
N ARG A 534 -0.83 -16.91 6.82
CA ARG A 534 -1.56 -15.86 6.13
C ARG A 534 -3.06 -16.10 6.24
N ALA A 535 -3.69 -15.27 7.04
CA ALA A 535 -5.14 -15.21 7.10
C ALA A 535 -5.62 -13.81 6.74
N LYS A 536 -6.73 -13.75 6.03
CA LYS A 536 -7.39 -12.49 5.67
C LYS A 536 -8.85 -12.57 6.06
N LEU A 537 -9.27 -11.60 6.87
CA LEU A 537 -10.68 -11.37 7.14
C LEU A 537 -11.24 -10.50 6.01
N VAL A 538 -12.18 -11.06 5.26
CA VAL A 538 -12.84 -10.36 4.15
C VAL A 538 -14.28 -10.10 4.57
N ARG A 539 -14.61 -8.82 4.77
CA ARG A 539 -15.99 -8.39 5.06
C ARG A 539 -16.85 -8.55 3.81
N GLY A 540 -18.05 -9.09 3.98
CA GLY A 540 -18.99 -9.29 2.88
C GLY A 540 -19.42 -7.97 2.22
N SER A 541 -19.39 -7.91 0.89
CA SER A 541 -19.78 -6.70 0.14
C SER A 541 -21.27 -6.42 0.12
N LYS A 542 -22.10 -7.45 0.43
CA LYS A 542 -23.57 -7.35 0.41
C LYS A 542 -24.16 -7.28 1.81
N ASP A 543 -23.47 -7.83 2.79
CA ASP A 543 -23.88 -7.84 4.19
C ASP A 543 -22.63 -7.53 5.03
N PRO A 544 -22.56 -6.37 5.69
CA PRO A 544 -21.40 -5.94 6.46
C PRO A 544 -21.15 -6.79 7.72
N ASP A 545 -22.09 -7.58 8.17
CA ASP A 545 -21.97 -8.42 9.34
C ASP A 545 -21.48 -9.84 9.01
N VAL A 546 -21.43 -10.18 7.71
CA VAL A 546 -20.86 -11.45 7.22
C VAL A 546 -19.38 -11.28 6.92
N TYR A 547 -18.57 -12.15 7.50
CA TYR A 547 -17.14 -12.23 7.28
C TYR A 547 -16.79 -13.56 6.63
N ASN A 548 -15.81 -13.53 5.73
CA ASN A 548 -15.12 -14.72 5.26
C ASN A 548 -13.70 -14.70 5.81
N PHE A 549 -13.34 -15.74 6.54
CA PHE A 549 -11.98 -15.95 6.99
C PHE A 549 -11.23 -16.74 5.91
N GLU A 550 -10.50 -16.04 5.06
CA GLU A 550 -9.69 -16.64 4.00
C GLU A 550 -8.32 -17.01 4.57
N ILE A 551 -8.02 -18.28 4.60
CA ILE A 551 -6.75 -18.84 5.06
C ILE A 551 -5.97 -19.28 3.84
N LEU A 552 -4.73 -18.81 3.70
CA LEU A 552 -3.72 -19.37 2.82
C LEU A 552 -2.67 -20.08 3.69
N CYS A 553 -2.65 -21.41 3.60
CA CYS A 553 -1.68 -22.19 4.34
C CYS A 553 -0.32 -22.19 3.66
N GLU A 554 0.64 -21.46 4.22
CA GLU A 554 2.03 -21.43 3.74
C GLU A 554 2.82 -22.70 4.17
N LEU A 555 4.08 -22.77 3.73
CA LEU A 555 5.03 -23.80 4.16
C LEU A 555 5.10 -23.83 5.70
N VAL A 556 4.65 -24.91 6.29
CA VAL A 556 4.82 -25.19 7.70
C VAL A 556 5.68 -26.45 7.87
N SER A 557 6.48 -26.48 8.90
CA SER A 557 7.28 -27.65 9.29
C SER A 557 6.61 -28.50 10.39
N ASP A 558 5.45 -28.03 10.89
CA ASP A 558 4.71 -28.68 11.97
C ASP A 558 3.28 -29.02 11.50
N PHE A 559 3.00 -30.29 11.33
CA PHE A 559 1.73 -30.86 10.88
C PHE A 559 0.86 -31.37 12.03
N THR A 560 1.18 -31.01 13.27
CA THR A 560 0.34 -31.39 14.43
C THR A 560 -0.97 -30.58 14.42
N PRO A 561 -2.08 -31.14 14.93
CA PRO A 561 -3.30 -30.38 15.13
C PRO A 561 -3.06 -29.19 16.04
N LYS A 562 -3.53 -28.03 15.61
CA LYS A 562 -3.43 -26.74 16.30
C LYS A 562 -4.83 -26.17 16.56
N LYS A 563 -4.88 -25.14 17.38
CA LYS A 563 -6.07 -24.33 17.58
C LYS A 563 -5.78 -22.91 17.15
N ALA A 564 -6.79 -22.27 16.62
CA ALA A 564 -6.79 -20.86 16.35
C ALA A 564 -8.09 -20.23 16.83
N LYS A 565 -8.04 -18.95 17.08
CA LYS A 565 -9.12 -18.18 17.63
C LYS A 565 -9.41 -16.96 16.78
N ILE A 566 -10.68 -16.70 16.55
CA ILE A 566 -11.21 -15.44 16.05
C ILE A 566 -11.71 -14.67 17.25
N THR A 567 -11.28 -13.43 17.42
CA THR A 567 -11.71 -12.53 18.49
C THR A 567 -12.44 -11.34 17.87
N ALA A 568 -13.67 -11.12 18.27
CA ALA A 568 -14.44 -9.94 17.95
C ALA A 568 -14.43 -9.01 19.16
N THR A 569 -14.07 -7.76 18.98
CA THR A 569 -13.99 -6.77 20.05
C THR A 569 -14.78 -5.53 19.63
N ASP A 570 -15.76 -5.13 20.43
CA ASP A 570 -16.47 -3.89 20.22
C ASP A 570 -15.64 -2.67 20.66
N VAL A 571 -16.18 -1.49 20.37
CA VAL A 571 -15.51 -0.22 20.67
C VAL A 571 -15.34 0.06 22.16
N TYR A 572 -16.06 -0.64 23.02
CA TYR A 572 -16.01 -0.49 24.49
C TYR A 572 -15.19 -1.57 25.19
N GLY A 573 -14.59 -2.49 24.41
CA GLY A 573 -13.73 -3.54 24.92
C GLY A 573 -14.46 -4.82 25.31
N GLY A 574 -15.76 -4.96 25.02
CA GLY A 574 -16.49 -6.24 25.10
C GLY A 574 -15.94 -7.19 24.03
N THR A 575 -15.72 -8.45 24.40
CA THR A 575 -15.12 -9.44 23.51
C THR A 575 -15.94 -10.70 23.41
N ALA A 576 -15.99 -11.26 22.18
CA ALA A 576 -16.41 -12.62 21.91
C ALA A 576 -15.30 -13.40 21.20
N GLU A 577 -15.20 -14.69 21.49
CA GLU A 577 -14.17 -15.54 20.94
C GLU A 577 -14.78 -16.78 20.29
N TYR A 578 -14.27 -17.17 19.14
CA TYR A 578 -14.58 -18.44 18.49
C TYR A 578 -13.28 -19.21 18.25
N GLU A 579 -13.13 -20.34 18.95
CA GLU A 579 -11.98 -21.23 18.82
C GLU A 579 -12.31 -22.37 17.86
N PHE A 580 -11.40 -22.70 16.95
CA PHE A 580 -11.51 -23.84 16.04
C PHE A 580 -10.19 -24.62 16.00
N ALA A 581 -10.31 -25.94 15.82
CA ALA A 581 -9.16 -26.79 15.59
C ALA A 581 -8.83 -26.85 14.11
N TYR A 582 -7.54 -26.88 13.77
CA TYR A 582 -7.07 -27.06 12.42
C TYR A 582 -5.82 -27.92 12.35
N GLN A 583 -5.62 -28.58 11.22
CA GLN A 583 -4.43 -29.34 10.94
C GLN A 583 -3.95 -29.06 9.50
N VAL A 584 -2.70 -28.67 9.36
CA VAL A 584 -2.06 -28.63 8.05
C VAL A 584 -1.65 -30.04 7.68
N ILE A 585 -2.01 -30.49 6.47
CA ILE A 585 -1.62 -31.79 5.94
C ILE A 585 -0.48 -31.53 4.94
N GLU A 586 0.60 -32.28 5.08
CA GLU A 586 1.71 -32.20 4.16
C GLU A 586 1.27 -32.58 2.75
N ASN A 587 1.61 -31.78 1.77
CA ASN A 587 1.42 -32.12 0.37
C ASN A 587 2.51 -33.10 -0.07
N ARG A 588 2.11 -34.29 -0.51
CA ARG A 588 3.05 -35.27 -1.06
C ARG A 588 3.15 -35.07 -2.56
N PRO A 589 4.38 -34.88 -3.10
CA PRO A 589 4.55 -34.67 -4.53
C PRO A 589 4.08 -35.89 -5.35
N PRO A 590 3.68 -35.68 -6.62
CA PRO A 590 3.36 -36.80 -7.50
C PRO A 590 4.55 -37.74 -7.67
N VAL A 591 4.27 -38.99 -7.97
CA VAL A 591 5.28 -40.05 -8.13
C VAL A 591 5.17 -40.65 -9.53
N VAL A 592 6.30 -41.22 -10.01
CA VAL A 592 6.31 -42.02 -11.24
C VAL A 592 5.92 -43.44 -10.87
N SER A 593 4.74 -43.89 -11.31
CA SER A 593 4.19 -45.24 -11.05
C SER A 593 4.74 -46.26 -12.07
N GLU A 594 4.59 -45.97 -13.36
CA GLU A 594 5.09 -46.82 -14.43
C GLU A 594 5.80 -45.95 -15.50
N PRO A 595 7.15 -45.93 -15.53
CA PRO A 595 7.85 -45.11 -16.49
C PRO A 595 7.63 -45.60 -17.92
N ILE A 596 7.58 -44.68 -18.87
CA ILE A 596 7.48 -44.99 -20.31
C ILE A 596 8.78 -45.62 -20.77
N ASN A 597 8.69 -46.77 -21.44
CA ASN A 597 9.84 -47.42 -22.02
C ASN A 597 10.37 -46.65 -23.24
N ASP A 598 11.65 -46.79 -23.52
CA ASP A 598 12.28 -46.30 -24.76
C ASP A 598 11.61 -46.88 -25.99
N VAL A 599 11.42 -46.08 -27.06
CA VAL A 599 10.60 -46.44 -28.23
C VAL A 599 11.35 -46.19 -29.53
N VAL A 600 11.19 -47.12 -30.48
CA VAL A 600 11.60 -46.94 -31.85
C VAL A 600 10.41 -46.58 -32.71
N LEU A 601 10.45 -45.42 -33.38
CA LEU A 601 9.43 -44.92 -34.31
C LEU A 601 9.92 -45.19 -35.76
N SER A 602 9.29 -46.13 -36.46
CA SER A 602 9.65 -46.49 -37.83
C SER A 602 8.59 -46.04 -38.84
N GLY A 603 8.96 -45.63 -40.05
CA GLY A 603 8.06 -45.07 -41.05
C GLY A 603 7.34 -43.82 -40.53
N ASP A 604 6.03 -43.70 -40.75
CA ASP A 604 5.19 -42.63 -40.19
C ASP A 604 4.75 -42.92 -38.72
N GLY A 605 5.65 -43.56 -37.97
CA GLY A 605 5.38 -44.10 -36.63
C GLY A 605 4.92 -43.09 -35.62
N LYS A 606 3.93 -43.48 -34.83
CA LYS A 606 3.42 -42.73 -33.70
C LYS A 606 3.38 -43.61 -32.47
N MET A 607 3.63 -43.03 -31.31
CA MET A 607 3.31 -43.67 -30.04
C MET A 607 2.31 -42.84 -29.26
N SER A 608 1.60 -43.47 -28.35
CA SER A 608 0.79 -42.77 -27.40
C SER A 608 0.77 -43.51 -26.06
N ALA A 609 0.68 -42.75 -24.96
CA ALA A 609 0.57 -43.25 -23.60
C ALA A 609 -0.40 -42.38 -22.81
N TYR A 610 -1.22 -42.95 -21.96
CA TYR A 610 -1.99 -42.20 -20.99
C TYR A 610 -1.12 -41.91 -19.77
N LEU A 611 -1.03 -40.65 -19.39
CA LEU A 611 -0.09 -40.20 -18.37
C LEU A 611 -0.59 -40.46 -16.93
N ASP A 612 -1.88 -40.72 -16.75
CA ASP A 612 -2.48 -41.22 -15.49
C ASP A 612 -2.00 -42.65 -15.14
N GLY A 613 -1.54 -43.43 -16.10
CA GLY A 613 -0.84 -44.69 -15.85
C GLY A 613 0.64 -44.54 -15.55
N VAL A 614 1.25 -43.43 -15.99
CA VAL A 614 2.68 -43.12 -15.79
C VAL A 614 2.95 -42.46 -14.45
N PHE A 615 2.07 -41.57 -14.06
CA PHE A 615 2.15 -40.81 -12.80
C PHE A 615 0.95 -41.07 -11.93
N SER A 616 1.14 -41.00 -10.63
CA SER A 616 0.07 -40.97 -9.65
C SER A 616 0.40 -39.93 -8.57
N ASP A 617 -0.64 -39.39 -7.98
CA ASP A 617 -0.51 -38.51 -6.83
C ASP A 617 -0.84 -39.29 -5.55
N PRO A 618 0.05 -39.29 -4.52
CA PRO A 618 -0.24 -39.96 -3.26
C PRO A 618 -1.42 -39.39 -2.47
N ASP A 619 -1.86 -38.18 -2.86
CA ASP A 619 -2.98 -37.47 -2.26
C ASP A 619 -4.26 -37.49 -3.11
N ASP A 620 -4.25 -38.31 -4.22
CA ASP A 620 -5.33 -38.45 -5.19
C ASP A 620 -5.72 -37.13 -5.89
N GLU A 621 -4.73 -36.21 -6.03
CA GLU A 621 -4.97 -34.94 -6.71
C GLU A 621 -4.90 -35.09 -8.24
N PRO A 622 -5.69 -34.31 -8.99
CA PRO A 622 -5.58 -34.27 -10.44
C PRO A 622 -4.25 -33.65 -10.85
N LEU A 623 -3.57 -34.29 -11.80
CA LEU A 623 -2.26 -33.88 -12.27
C LEU A 623 -2.35 -33.09 -13.58
N GLU A 624 -1.57 -32.01 -13.67
CA GLU A 624 -1.29 -31.28 -14.90
C GLU A 624 -0.02 -31.86 -15.55
N TYR A 625 -0.09 -32.11 -16.86
CA TYR A 625 1.03 -32.71 -17.57
C TYR A 625 1.66 -31.76 -18.59
N SER A 626 2.97 -31.85 -18.72
CA SER A 626 3.74 -31.20 -19.78
C SER A 626 4.83 -32.09 -20.32
N ALA A 627 5.23 -31.91 -21.59
CA ALA A 627 6.29 -32.68 -22.19
C ALA A 627 7.26 -31.79 -23.00
N LYS A 628 8.52 -32.16 -22.99
CA LYS A 628 9.59 -31.52 -23.76
C LYS A 628 10.40 -32.57 -24.50
N ILE A 629 10.92 -32.23 -25.66
CA ILE A 629 11.80 -33.06 -26.47
C ILE A 629 13.16 -32.39 -26.65
N SER A 630 14.22 -33.14 -26.61
CA SER A 630 15.59 -32.65 -26.85
C SER A 630 16.41 -33.74 -27.60
N PRO A 631 17.06 -33.41 -28.76
CA PRO A 631 16.93 -32.15 -29.48
C PRO A 631 15.57 -32.01 -30.18
N ASP A 632 15.19 -30.78 -30.46
CA ASP A 632 13.96 -30.46 -31.18
C ASP A 632 14.02 -30.99 -32.63
N GLY A 633 12.84 -31.27 -33.23
CA GLY A 633 12.69 -31.60 -34.63
C GLY A 633 12.67 -33.09 -34.95
N VAL A 634 13.06 -33.98 -34.03
CA VAL A 634 13.02 -35.45 -34.26
C VAL A 634 11.59 -35.98 -34.28
N ALA A 635 10.74 -35.46 -33.41
CA ALA A 635 9.31 -35.78 -33.33
C ALA A 635 8.49 -34.55 -32.87
N ASP A 636 7.21 -34.54 -33.22
CA ASP A 636 6.23 -33.65 -32.63
C ASP A 636 5.66 -34.34 -31.37
N VAL A 637 5.64 -33.59 -30.29
CA VAL A 637 5.16 -34.07 -28.98
C VAL A 637 3.97 -33.21 -28.55
N SER A 638 2.87 -33.84 -28.21
CA SER A 638 1.67 -33.17 -27.74
C SER A 638 0.98 -33.97 -26.63
N ILE A 639 0.24 -33.28 -25.76
CA ILE A 639 -0.62 -33.88 -24.73
C ILE A 639 -2.04 -33.37 -24.97
N SER A 640 -2.99 -34.29 -25.10
CA SER A 640 -4.40 -33.94 -25.25
C SER A 640 -5.05 -33.65 -23.87
N GLY A 641 -6.22 -33.01 -23.91
CA GLY A 641 -6.91 -32.61 -22.70
C GLY A 641 -7.37 -33.75 -21.77
N ASP A 642 -7.34 -34.98 -22.27
CA ASP A 642 -7.58 -36.24 -21.54
C ASP A 642 -6.30 -36.85 -20.95
N GLY A 643 -5.18 -36.14 -20.96
CA GLY A 643 -3.89 -36.60 -20.42
C GLY A 643 -3.15 -37.60 -21.29
N LYS A 644 -3.49 -37.75 -22.59
CA LYS A 644 -2.81 -38.65 -23.50
C LYS A 644 -1.62 -37.98 -24.18
N LEU A 645 -0.42 -38.49 -23.91
CA LEU A 645 0.80 -38.15 -24.64
C LEU A 645 0.77 -38.77 -26.05
N VAL A 646 1.05 -37.96 -27.05
CA VAL A 646 1.21 -38.40 -28.45
C VAL A 646 2.56 -37.90 -28.92
N VAL A 647 3.37 -38.86 -29.46
CA VAL A 647 4.67 -38.58 -30.08
C VAL A 647 4.61 -39.07 -31.51
N ALA A 648 4.77 -38.17 -32.49
CA ALA A 648 4.73 -38.44 -33.90
C ALA A 648 6.09 -38.15 -34.55
N LYS A 649 6.67 -39.13 -35.25
CA LYS A 649 7.93 -38.97 -35.96
C LYS A 649 7.86 -37.81 -36.95
N LYS A 650 8.92 -36.99 -36.99
CA LYS A 650 9.10 -35.89 -37.94
C LYS A 650 10.32 -36.07 -38.84
N GLN A 651 11.46 -36.38 -38.27
CA GLN A 651 12.67 -36.69 -38.97
C GLN A 651 13.48 -37.78 -38.25
N ASN A 652 14.41 -38.39 -38.96
CA ASN A 652 15.27 -39.41 -38.36
C ASN A 652 16.20 -38.81 -37.31
N GLY A 653 16.31 -39.47 -36.17
CA GLY A 653 17.17 -39.02 -35.09
C GLY A 653 16.93 -39.76 -33.77
N LEU A 654 17.75 -39.43 -32.78
CA LEU A 654 17.59 -39.83 -31.39
C LEU A 654 17.20 -38.60 -30.61
N ALA A 655 16.19 -38.70 -29.78
CA ALA A 655 15.81 -37.65 -28.85
C ALA A 655 15.38 -38.22 -27.50
N VAL A 656 15.45 -37.39 -26.48
CA VAL A 656 14.91 -37.66 -25.14
C VAL A 656 13.64 -36.84 -24.97
N ILE A 657 12.59 -37.49 -24.49
CA ILE A 657 11.34 -36.82 -24.11
C ILE A 657 11.27 -36.83 -22.59
N THR A 658 11.21 -35.64 -22.04
CA THR A 658 10.94 -35.43 -20.60
C THR A 658 9.47 -35.14 -20.43
N VAL A 659 8.77 -35.96 -19.66
CA VAL A 659 7.37 -35.77 -19.28
C VAL A 659 7.33 -35.34 -17.81
N THR A 660 6.59 -34.30 -17.51
CA THR A 660 6.48 -33.74 -16.16
C THR A 660 5.02 -33.77 -15.75
N ALA A 661 4.77 -34.30 -14.57
CA ALA A 661 3.51 -34.18 -13.86
C ALA A 661 3.64 -33.12 -12.75
N LYS A 662 2.59 -32.34 -12.58
CA LYS A 662 2.50 -31.28 -11.58
C LYS A 662 1.16 -31.40 -10.86
N ASP A 663 1.16 -31.39 -9.53
CA ASP A 663 -0.05 -31.33 -8.74
C ASP A 663 -0.65 -29.91 -8.71
N ARG A 664 -1.83 -29.77 -8.10
CA ARG A 664 -2.55 -28.50 -7.96
C ARG A 664 -1.76 -27.47 -7.16
N LEU A 665 -0.92 -27.90 -6.23
CA LEU A 665 -0.15 -27.07 -5.30
C LEU A 665 1.24 -26.73 -5.85
N GLY A 666 1.60 -27.30 -7.01
CA GLY A 666 2.77 -26.91 -7.78
C GLY A 666 3.98 -27.83 -7.61
N ALA A 667 3.90 -28.90 -6.79
CA ALA A 667 4.96 -29.89 -6.73
C ALA A 667 5.03 -30.71 -8.02
N LYS A 668 6.23 -31.14 -8.41
CA LYS A 668 6.48 -31.73 -9.74
C LYS A 668 7.38 -32.94 -9.66
N ILE A 669 7.12 -33.88 -10.55
CA ILE A 669 8.02 -34.97 -10.85
C ILE A 669 8.17 -35.12 -12.36
N SER A 670 9.32 -35.56 -12.82
CA SER A 670 9.57 -35.78 -14.23
C SER A 670 10.16 -37.18 -14.45
N THR A 671 9.85 -37.75 -15.61
CA THR A 671 10.50 -38.97 -16.12
C THR A 671 10.89 -38.77 -17.57
N ASP A 672 11.97 -39.44 -17.97
CA ASP A 672 12.52 -39.37 -19.31
C ASP A 672 12.43 -40.71 -20.01
N PHE A 673 12.20 -40.70 -21.31
CA PHE A 673 12.39 -41.85 -22.16
C PHE A 673 13.01 -41.42 -23.50
N LYS A 674 13.71 -42.37 -24.15
CA LYS A 674 14.36 -42.10 -25.41
C LYS A 674 13.49 -42.55 -26.58
N ILE A 675 13.51 -41.80 -27.66
CA ILE A 675 12.92 -42.18 -28.93
C ILE A 675 14.02 -42.26 -30.00
N VAL A 676 13.97 -43.30 -30.81
CA VAL A 676 14.75 -43.39 -32.05
C VAL A 676 13.78 -43.37 -33.23
N ALA A 677 13.78 -42.27 -33.97
CA ALA A 677 12.97 -42.09 -35.17
C ALA A 677 13.80 -42.49 -36.42
N ARG A 678 13.26 -43.40 -37.27
CA ARG A 678 13.93 -43.88 -38.48
C ARG A 678 12.93 -44.28 -39.56
N ASP A 679 13.32 -44.20 -40.83
CA ASP A 679 12.45 -44.60 -41.95
C ASP A 679 12.45 -46.12 -42.17
N GLU A 680 13.61 -46.75 -42.06
CA GLU A 680 13.80 -48.19 -42.28
C GLU A 680 14.44 -48.85 -41.05
N SER A 681 14.21 -50.16 -40.91
CA SER A 681 14.94 -50.95 -39.95
C SER A 681 16.33 -51.30 -40.53
N TYR A 682 17.35 -51.07 -39.76
CA TYR A 682 18.72 -51.47 -40.08
C TYR A 682 19.26 -52.37 -38.96
N ALA A 683 20.21 -53.24 -39.35
CA ALA A 683 20.85 -54.08 -38.35
C ALA A 683 21.88 -53.29 -37.51
N VAL A 684 22.64 -52.44 -38.17
CA VAL A 684 23.60 -51.52 -37.55
C VAL A 684 23.76 -50.26 -38.38
N ASP A 685 23.92 -49.11 -37.72
CA ASP A 685 24.13 -47.79 -38.31
C ASP A 685 25.35 -47.10 -37.69
N TYR A 686 25.90 -46.09 -38.36
CA TYR A 686 27.02 -45.31 -37.87
C TYR A 686 26.93 -43.85 -38.32
N TYR A 687 27.34 -42.92 -37.46
CA TYR A 687 27.29 -41.47 -37.71
C TYR A 687 28.22 -40.67 -36.79
N PRO A 688 28.63 -39.47 -37.13
CA PRO A 688 28.45 -38.82 -38.44
C PRO A 688 29.45 -39.36 -39.47
N ASN A 689 29.12 -39.19 -40.75
CA ASN A 689 30.09 -39.38 -41.83
C ASN A 689 29.96 -38.19 -42.80
N PRO A 690 30.98 -37.32 -42.95
CA PRO A 690 32.33 -37.37 -42.39
C PRO A 690 32.39 -37.24 -40.84
N VAL A 691 33.36 -37.99 -40.27
CA VAL A 691 33.61 -37.96 -38.80
C VAL A 691 34.74 -36.98 -38.47
N ARG A 692 34.57 -36.24 -37.35
CA ARG A 692 35.65 -35.43 -36.74
C ARG A 692 36.29 -36.23 -35.59
N ASP A 693 35.78 -36.07 -34.38
CA ASP A 693 36.42 -36.64 -33.18
C ASP A 693 35.85 -37.99 -32.77
N PHE A 694 34.54 -38.21 -33.02
CA PHE A 694 33.86 -39.42 -32.56
C PHE A 694 32.93 -39.97 -33.64
N LEU A 695 32.95 -41.29 -33.79
CA LEU A 695 32.04 -42.08 -34.60
C LEU A 695 31.09 -42.82 -33.64
N ASN A 696 29.80 -42.64 -33.80
CA ASN A 696 28.78 -43.41 -33.08
C ASN A 696 28.44 -44.66 -33.88
N VAL A 697 28.34 -45.81 -33.22
CA VAL A 697 27.90 -47.10 -33.79
C VAL A 697 26.63 -47.51 -33.08
N ARG A 698 25.54 -47.65 -33.81
CA ARG A 698 24.21 -47.88 -33.30
C ARG A 698 23.57 -49.12 -33.93
N PRO A 699 23.41 -50.23 -33.15
CA PRO A 699 22.70 -51.41 -33.65
C PRO A 699 21.19 -51.13 -33.75
N GLY A 700 20.49 -51.87 -34.60
CA GLY A 700 19.02 -51.78 -34.70
C GLY A 700 18.25 -52.44 -33.56
N SER A 701 18.92 -53.18 -32.71
CA SER A 701 18.33 -53.88 -31.56
C SER A 701 18.01 -52.94 -30.38
N THR A 702 16.85 -53.14 -29.76
CA THR A 702 16.49 -52.49 -28.49
C THR A 702 17.20 -53.08 -27.29
N ALA A 703 17.54 -54.38 -27.34
CA ALA A 703 18.40 -55.04 -26.37
C ALA A 703 19.88 -54.66 -26.59
N VAL A 704 20.65 -54.63 -25.53
CA VAL A 704 22.09 -54.41 -25.61
C VAL A 704 22.72 -55.61 -26.35
N VAL A 705 23.44 -55.31 -27.42
CA VAL A 705 24.17 -56.29 -28.23
C VAL A 705 25.64 -55.91 -28.34
N ASP A 706 26.46 -56.90 -28.53
CA ASP A 706 27.88 -56.73 -28.78
C ASP A 706 28.12 -56.46 -30.26
N VAL A 707 28.80 -55.35 -30.56
CA VAL A 707 29.23 -54.98 -31.90
C VAL A 707 30.76 -54.99 -31.96
N MET A 708 31.32 -55.79 -32.89
CA MET A 708 32.73 -55.72 -33.19
C MET A 708 32.95 -54.58 -34.19
N VAL A 709 33.70 -53.59 -33.80
CA VAL A 709 34.09 -52.43 -34.65
C VAL A 709 35.51 -52.61 -35.14
N LYS A 710 35.70 -52.56 -36.42
CA LYS A 710 37.01 -52.68 -37.09
C LYS A 710 37.22 -51.50 -38.01
N ILE A 711 38.24 -50.72 -37.81
CA ILE A 711 38.62 -49.59 -38.64
C ILE A 711 39.99 -49.94 -39.31
N ALA A 712 40.04 -49.88 -40.64
CA ALA A 712 41.24 -50.14 -41.34
C ALA A 712 41.55 -49.05 -42.39
N SER A 713 42.81 -48.92 -42.78
CA SER A 713 43.22 -48.07 -43.89
C SER A 713 42.58 -48.56 -45.22
N THR A 714 42.58 -47.75 -46.27
CA THR A 714 42.13 -48.12 -47.62
C THR A 714 42.91 -49.29 -48.17
N SER A 715 44.19 -49.46 -47.75
CA SER A 715 45.05 -50.62 -48.13
C SER A 715 44.70 -51.89 -47.35
N GLY A 716 43.83 -51.84 -46.35
CA GLY A 716 43.38 -52.97 -45.53
C GLY A 716 44.14 -53.21 -44.23
N SER A 717 45.10 -52.34 -43.81
CA SER A 717 45.76 -52.43 -42.56
C SER A 717 44.83 -52.02 -41.42
N VAL A 718 44.62 -52.92 -40.46
CA VAL A 718 43.75 -52.65 -39.27
C VAL A 718 44.40 -51.65 -38.35
N ILE A 719 43.68 -50.57 -38.03
CA ILE A 719 44.11 -49.49 -37.13
C ILE A 719 43.44 -49.64 -35.78
N LEU A 720 42.14 -49.98 -35.74
CA LEU A 720 41.38 -50.22 -34.56
C LEU A 720 40.53 -51.49 -34.72
N GLU A 721 40.53 -52.34 -33.72
CA GLU A 721 39.56 -53.40 -33.57
C GLU A 721 39.11 -53.45 -32.11
N LYS A 722 37.78 -53.22 -31.89
CA LYS A 722 37.24 -53.10 -30.56
C LYS A 722 35.84 -53.67 -30.51
N LYS A 723 35.58 -54.46 -29.47
CA LYS A 723 34.24 -54.91 -29.13
C LYS A 723 33.55 -53.84 -28.26
N VAL A 724 32.33 -53.45 -28.61
CA VAL A 724 31.52 -52.50 -27.86
C VAL A 724 30.13 -53.10 -27.62
N SER A 725 29.56 -52.83 -26.44
CA SER A 725 28.19 -53.23 -26.10
C SER A 725 27.30 -51.98 -26.17
N CYS A 726 26.25 -52.04 -26.99
CA CYS A 726 25.37 -50.91 -27.24
C CYS A 726 23.98 -51.36 -27.71
N ASN A 727 23.04 -50.45 -27.74
CA ASN A 727 21.72 -50.68 -28.29
C ASN A 727 21.26 -49.49 -29.16
N VAL A 728 20.04 -49.53 -29.64
CA VAL A 728 19.53 -48.47 -30.54
C VAL A 728 19.39 -47.11 -29.85
N PHE A 729 19.19 -47.11 -28.54
CA PHE A 729 19.01 -45.89 -27.72
C PHE A 729 20.33 -45.33 -27.14
N ASP A 730 21.33 -46.22 -26.93
CA ASP A 730 22.64 -45.91 -26.39
C ASP A 730 23.74 -46.40 -27.36
N PRO A 731 24.03 -45.60 -28.39
CA PRO A 731 25.05 -45.93 -29.36
C PRO A 731 26.45 -45.92 -28.75
N ALA A 732 27.29 -46.85 -29.16
CA ALA A 732 28.69 -46.86 -28.78
C ALA A 732 29.45 -45.71 -29.44
N ARG A 733 30.30 -45.04 -28.69
CA ARG A 733 31.11 -43.92 -29.16
C ARG A 733 32.55 -44.37 -29.35
N ILE A 734 33.06 -44.26 -30.57
CA ILE A 734 34.40 -44.62 -30.96
C ILE A 734 35.22 -43.32 -31.13
N ASP A 735 36.28 -43.19 -30.39
CA ASP A 735 37.20 -42.05 -30.49
C ASP A 735 38.01 -42.14 -31.80
N MET A 736 37.89 -41.14 -32.62
CA MET A 736 38.54 -40.94 -33.89
C MET A 736 39.55 -39.79 -33.87
N SER A 737 39.76 -39.14 -32.72
CA SER A 737 40.59 -37.95 -32.62
C SER A 737 42.05 -38.17 -33.03
N ALA A 738 42.58 -39.36 -32.80
CA ALA A 738 43.96 -39.74 -33.14
C ALA A 738 44.12 -40.19 -34.64
N PHE A 739 43.02 -40.26 -35.38
CA PHE A 739 43.07 -40.68 -36.79
C PHE A 739 43.41 -39.48 -37.68
N ALA A 740 44.33 -39.67 -38.62
CA ALA A 740 44.63 -38.65 -39.62
C ALA A 740 43.44 -38.40 -40.57
N PRO A 741 43.27 -37.17 -41.10
CA PRO A 741 42.25 -36.93 -42.13
C PRO A 741 42.45 -37.87 -43.35
N GLY A 742 41.33 -38.44 -43.78
CA GLY A 742 41.35 -39.41 -44.91
C GLY A 742 40.18 -40.38 -44.88
N GLU A 743 40.18 -41.33 -45.88
CA GLU A 743 39.19 -42.39 -45.96
C GLU A 743 39.62 -43.61 -45.20
N TYR A 744 38.71 -44.32 -44.58
CA TYR A 744 38.92 -45.54 -43.81
C TYR A 744 37.81 -46.54 -44.12
N LYS A 745 38.13 -47.82 -44.04
CA LYS A 745 37.16 -48.93 -44.10
C LYS A 745 36.67 -49.20 -42.70
N LEU A 746 35.35 -49.18 -42.50
CA LEU A 746 34.66 -49.51 -41.27
C LEU A 746 33.95 -50.84 -41.40
N GLY A 747 34.42 -51.85 -40.69
CA GLY A 747 33.74 -53.16 -40.60
C GLY A 747 32.98 -53.21 -39.27
N LEU A 748 31.68 -53.52 -39.30
CA LEU A 748 30.84 -53.72 -38.13
C LEU A 748 30.31 -55.17 -38.14
N THR A 749 30.47 -55.90 -37.01
CA THR A 749 29.93 -57.27 -36.92
C THR A 749 28.98 -57.33 -35.71
N VAL A 750 27.73 -57.77 -35.96
CA VAL A 750 26.70 -57.98 -34.99
C VAL A 750 26.24 -59.44 -35.05
N GLY A 751 26.57 -60.21 -33.99
CA GLY A 751 26.37 -61.67 -34.04
C GLY A 751 27.17 -62.36 -35.19
N ALA A 752 26.47 -62.95 -36.10
CA ALA A 752 27.05 -63.59 -37.27
C ALA A 752 27.15 -62.67 -38.51
N ASP A 753 26.47 -61.56 -38.52
CA ASP A 753 26.34 -60.64 -39.67
C ASP A 753 27.45 -59.60 -39.69
N LYS A 754 27.96 -59.32 -40.87
CA LYS A 754 29.06 -58.41 -41.19
C LYS A 754 28.59 -57.31 -42.10
N TYR A 755 28.97 -56.06 -41.79
CA TYR A 755 28.64 -54.87 -42.57
C TYR A 755 29.91 -54.05 -42.78
N ASP A 756 30.18 -53.72 -44.07
CA ASP A 756 31.37 -52.97 -44.49
C ASP A 756 30.96 -51.59 -45.03
N TYR A 757 31.61 -50.57 -44.58
CA TYR A 757 31.33 -49.17 -44.94
C TYR A 757 32.62 -48.39 -45.19
N VAL A 758 32.50 -47.23 -45.82
CA VAL A 758 33.60 -46.26 -45.94
C VAL A 758 33.25 -45.03 -45.07
N ILE A 759 34.17 -44.63 -44.21
CA ILE A 759 34.06 -43.41 -43.41
C ILE A 759 35.15 -42.41 -43.80
N VAL A 760 34.82 -41.15 -43.78
CA VAL A 760 35.71 -40.04 -44.07
C VAL A 760 36.03 -39.29 -42.76
N LYS A 761 37.31 -39.28 -42.35
CA LYS A 761 37.81 -38.49 -41.22
C LYS A 761 38.20 -37.09 -41.73
N ARG A 762 37.67 -36.05 -41.09
CA ARG A 762 38.00 -34.63 -41.32
C ARG A 762 38.82 -34.03 -40.19
#